data_d6d4dcf3daec3ddb7371f94d5228a353
#
_entry.id   d6d4dcf3daec3ddb7371f94d5228a353
#
_cell.length_a   1.000
_cell.length_b   1.000
_cell.length_c   1.000
_cell.angle_alpha   90.00
_cell.angle_beta   90.00
_cell.angle_gamma   90.00
#
_symmetry.space_group_name_H-M   'P 1'
#
loop_
_entity.id
_entity.type
_entity.pdbx_description
1 polymer ?
#
loop_
_entity_poly.entity_id
_entity_poly.type
_entity_poly.pdbx_seq_one_letter_code
_entity_poly.pdbx_strand_id
1 'polypeptide(L)'
;VEFYIAQKVGSILEEPQQRGLAHFLEHMAFNGTKHFPGDETGLGIIPWCETKGIKFGTNLNAYTSVDQTVYNISNVPTENQNVVDSCLLILHDWSSAINLADKEIDKERGVIREEWRSRNSGMLRIMTDAQATMYPDSKYADCMPIGSIDVINNFPYQDIRDYYAKWYRPDLQGIVIVGDINAEEMEAKLKEVFKDVKAPVNPAERIYYPVADNQEPLIYIGTDKEVANPSINIFFKQDATPDSLKNTISYYATQYVLNMAINMLNSRLNELRQTANPPFTGAGAGYGEYFLAKTKEAFSLTANSKIDGVDLAMKTILEEAERARRFGFTETEYERARANYMQAMESAYNEREKTKSGNYVDEYVNNFLDKEPIPGIEFEYMLVQQMAPNIPVTAVNELMKQLVTDNNQVVLLAGPQKEGLKYPTKEEIAALLKQMSSFDLKPYEDKVSNEPLISEDIKGGKIVSEKADDVYGSTKLVLSNGVTVYVKPTDFKADQIMMKGVSLGGTSVFPNDEIINISQLNGVALVGGIGNFSKVDLSKALAGKRASVGAGIGNTTETISGSCSPKDFETMMQLTYLTFTSPRKDNEAFESYKNRLKAQLQNSDANPMTAFSDTVTRALYGDHPRAIKLKESMVDQIDYDRILEMYKDRYKDASDFTFYLVGNVNLEQMKPMIAKYLGALPSINRKETFKDNKMYIRKGEYKNEFAKKQETPMATIMFLYSGTCKYDLRSNTLLSFLDQALDMVYTAEIREKEGGTYGVSCNGNLSKYPKEELVLQIVFQTDPAKKDKLSAIVVEQLEKMAKEGPSAEHMQKIKEYMLKKYKDAQKENGYWLNNLDEYFYTGIDNTKDYEKLVNSITAKEVQDFLAKLLKQNNEIQVVMTMPEENK
;
A
#
# COMPACT_ATOMS: atom_id res chain seq x y z
N VAL A 1 8.17 -21.02 4.85
CA VAL A 1 7.42 -21.69 3.76
C VAL A 1 6.07 -21.05 3.63
N GLU A 2 5.59 -20.96 2.39
CA GLU A 2 4.28 -20.45 2.00
C GLU A 2 3.35 -21.63 1.69
N PHE A 3 2.14 -21.64 2.23
CA PHE A 3 1.11 -22.65 1.97
C PHE A 3 -0.14 -21.94 1.45
N TYR A 4 -0.53 -22.25 0.24
CA TYR A 4 -1.69 -21.67 -0.43
C TYR A 4 -2.62 -22.72 -0.98
N ILE A 5 -3.92 -22.46 -0.91
CA ILE A 5 -4.92 -23.15 -1.71
C ILE A 5 -5.73 -22.12 -2.48
N ALA A 6 -5.67 -22.22 -3.80
CA ALA A 6 -6.38 -21.36 -4.72
C ALA A 6 -7.59 -22.12 -5.31
N GLN A 7 -8.71 -21.45 -5.41
CA GLN A 7 -9.94 -22.02 -5.92
C GLN A 7 -10.48 -21.19 -7.08
N LYS A 8 -10.85 -21.84 -8.19
CA LYS A 8 -11.55 -21.23 -9.32
C LYS A 8 -13.02 -21.00 -9.00
N VAL A 9 -13.30 -20.50 -7.81
CA VAL A 9 -14.61 -20.35 -7.19
C VAL A 9 -14.72 -18.98 -6.57
N GLY A 10 -15.70 -18.19 -6.98
CA GLY A 10 -15.93 -16.85 -6.46
C GLY A 10 -17.40 -16.44 -6.59
N SER A 11 -17.68 -15.16 -6.35
CA SER A 11 -19.04 -14.63 -6.29
C SER A 11 -19.84 -14.77 -7.60
N ILE A 12 -19.17 -14.90 -8.74
CA ILE A 12 -19.82 -15.13 -10.05
C ILE A 12 -20.65 -16.42 -10.10
N LEU A 13 -20.34 -17.39 -9.22
CA LEU A 13 -21.02 -18.69 -9.17
C LEU A 13 -22.23 -18.71 -8.25
N GLU A 14 -22.51 -17.62 -7.57
CA GLU A 14 -23.66 -17.48 -6.67
C GLU A 14 -24.97 -17.42 -7.44
N GLU A 15 -25.99 -18.10 -6.93
CA GLU A 15 -27.38 -17.88 -7.35
C GLU A 15 -27.92 -16.59 -6.69
N PRO A 16 -29.03 -16.01 -7.19
CA PRO A 16 -29.55 -14.75 -6.62
C PRO A 16 -29.77 -14.75 -5.10
N GLN A 17 -30.22 -15.88 -4.55
CA GLN A 17 -30.42 -16.04 -3.09
C GLN A 17 -29.11 -16.28 -2.32
N GLN A 18 -28.00 -16.45 -3.03
CA GLN A 18 -26.67 -16.72 -2.46
C GLN A 18 -25.73 -15.51 -2.54
N ARG A 19 -26.24 -14.34 -2.91
CA ARG A 19 -25.42 -13.13 -3.13
C ARG A 19 -24.63 -12.72 -1.87
N GLY A 20 -23.30 -12.94 -1.90
CA GLY A 20 -22.37 -12.71 -0.79
C GLY A 20 -21.91 -13.98 -0.07
N LEU A 21 -22.42 -15.15 -0.45
CA LEU A 21 -22.08 -16.40 0.25
C LEU A 21 -20.70 -16.95 -0.12
N ALA A 22 -20.13 -16.59 -1.26
CA ALA A 22 -18.73 -16.90 -1.58
C ALA A 22 -17.77 -16.27 -0.56
N HIS A 23 -17.96 -14.98 -0.28
CA HIS A 23 -17.19 -14.25 0.72
C HIS A 23 -17.54 -14.71 2.15
N PHE A 24 -18.81 -14.96 2.43
CA PHE A 24 -19.23 -15.50 3.73
C PHE A 24 -18.56 -16.85 4.03
N LEU A 25 -18.46 -17.72 3.02
CA LEU A 25 -17.80 -19.01 3.14
C LEU A 25 -16.29 -18.88 3.40
N GLU A 26 -15.66 -17.87 2.83
CA GLU A 26 -14.26 -17.53 3.14
C GLU A 26 -14.09 -17.30 4.65
N HIS A 27 -14.94 -16.48 5.27
CA HIS A 27 -14.93 -16.25 6.72
C HIS A 27 -15.18 -17.55 7.51
N MET A 28 -16.15 -18.35 7.08
CA MET A 28 -16.46 -19.63 7.74
C MET A 28 -15.31 -20.63 7.72
N ALA A 29 -14.38 -20.51 6.76
CA ALA A 29 -13.18 -21.34 6.72
C ALA A 29 -12.25 -21.15 7.94
N PHE A 30 -12.40 -20.06 8.68
CA PHE A 30 -11.68 -19.79 9.93
C PHE A 30 -12.48 -20.11 11.19
N ASN A 31 -13.79 -20.36 11.06
CA ASN A 31 -14.75 -20.51 12.16
C ASN A 31 -15.10 -21.98 12.49
N GLY A 32 -14.17 -22.88 12.23
CA GLY A 32 -14.27 -24.29 12.56
C GLY A 32 -14.20 -25.23 11.34
N THR A 33 -13.31 -26.18 11.45
CA THR A 33 -13.10 -27.23 10.46
C THR A 33 -12.98 -28.59 11.15
N LYS A 34 -12.90 -29.66 10.39
CA LYS A 34 -12.84 -31.04 10.91
C LYS A 34 -11.70 -31.26 11.92
N HIS A 35 -10.49 -30.79 11.59
CA HIS A 35 -9.33 -30.99 12.45
C HIS A 35 -9.03 -29.79 13.38
N PHE A 36 -9.68 -28.67 13.13
CA PHE A 36 -9.56 -27.45 13.91
C PHE A 36 -10.96 -26.91 14.25
N PRO A 37 -11.69 -27.58 15.17
CA PRO A 37 -13.10 -27.31 15.39
C PRO A 37 -13.39 -25.94 16.01
N GLY A 38 -12.45 -25.35 16.76
CA GLY A 38 -12.62 -24.03 17.37
C GLY A 38 -13.65 -23.98 18.50
N ASP A 39 -13.96 -25.12 19.12
CA ASP A 39 -14.90 -25.27 20.21
C ASP A 39 -14.24 -25.96 21.42
N GLU A 40 -15.05 -26.47 22.36
CA GLU A 40 -14.58 -27.20 23.55
C GLU A 40 -13.80 -28.50 23.22
N THR A 41 -13.86 -28.99 21.97
CA THR A 41 -13.20 -30.22 21.56
C THR A 41 -11.79 -29.99 21.01
N GLY A 42 -11.45 -28.73 20.62
CA GLY A 42 -10.13 -28.39 20.13
C GLY A 42 -9.98 -26.95 19.66
N LEU A 43 -8.72 -26.55 19.48
CA LEU A 43 -8.40 -25.23 18.97
C LEU A 43 -8.88 -25.04 17.52
N GLY A 44 -9.34 -23.82 17.21
CA GLY A 44 -9.55 -23.38 15.83
C GLY A 44 -8.24 -23.04 15.12
N ILE A 45 -8.34 -22.79 13.82
CA ILE A 45 -7.18 -22.47 12.96
C ILE A 45 -6.45 -21.24 13.46
N ILE A 46 -7.16 -20.13 13.73
CA ILE A 46 -6.55 -18.87 14.17
C ILE A 46 -5.76 -19.05 15.47
N PRO A 47 -6.37 -19.50 16.58
CA PRO A 47 -5.63 -19.66 17.84
C PRO A 47 -4.50 -20.69 17.74
N TRP A 48 -4.66 -21.74 16.93
CA TRP A 48 -3.56 -22.68 16.69
C TRP A 48 -2.37 -21.99 15.98
N CYS A 49 -2.61 -21.29 14.89
CA CYS A 49 -1.58 -20.55 14.13
C CYS A 49 -0.83 -19.55 15.02
N GLU A 50 -1.55 -18.80 15.85
CA GLU A 50 -0.97 -17.82 16.76
C GLU A 50 -0.03 -18.45 17.79
N THR A 51 -0.30 -19.68 18.25
CA THR A 51 0.64 -20.42 19.12
C THR A 51 1.96 -20.78 18.43
N LYS A 52 2.05 -20.63 17.09
CA LYS A 52 3.24 -20.88 16.27
C LYS A 52 3.86 -19.57 15.72
N GLY A 53 3.44 -18.43 16.25
CA GLY A 53 3.91 -17.13 15.75
C GLY A 53 3.38 -16.77 14.35
N ILE A 54 2.31 -17.42 13.90
CA ILE A 54 1.61 -17.17 12.63
C ILE A 54 0.41 -16.29 12.94
N LYS A 55 0.53 -14.98 12.70
CA LYS A 55 -0.49 -14.00 13.09
C LYS A 55 -1.60 -13.91 12.04
N PHE A 56 -2.87 -13.93 12.49
CA PHE A 56 -4.04 -13.66 11.65
C PHE A 56 -4.02 -12.24 11.08
N GLY A 57 -4.43 -12.10 9.83
CA GLY A 57 -4.40 -10.84 9.08
C GLY A 57 -3.01 -10.46 8.53
N THR A 58 -1.92 -11.11 9.01
CA THR A 58 -0.56 -10.87 8.53
C THR A 58 0.03 -12.08 7.81
N ASN A 59 0.00 -13.23 8.47
CA ASN A 59 0.56 -14.47 7.93
C ASN A 59 -0.53 -15.46 7.52
N LEU A 60 -1.64 -15.46 8.22
CA LEU A 60 -2.83 -16.26 7.94
C LEU A 60 -3.90 -15.34 7.39
N ASN A 61 -4.33 -15.57 6.15
CA ASN A 61 -5.29 -14.70 5.48
C ASN A 61 -6.04 -15.44 4.37
N ALA A 62 -7.03 -14.76 3.78
CA ALA A 62 -7.73 -15.20 2.59
C ALA A 62 -8.30 -14.00 1.83
N TYR A 63 -8.73 -14.20 0.60
CA TYR A 63 -9.52 -13.24 -0.14
C TYR A 63 -10.48 -13.94 -1.10
N THR A 64 -11.64 -13.33 -1.29
CA THR A 64 -12.64 -13.72 -2.29
C THR A 64 -12.77 -12.62 -3.34
N SER A 65 -12.71 -13.02 -4.57
CA SER A 65 -12.94 -12.18 -5.75
C SER A 65 -14.13 -12.71 -6.54
N VAL A 66 -14.38 -12.12 -7.70
CA VAL A 66 -15.49 -12.52 -8.58
C VAL A 66 -15.32 -13.96 -9.06
N ASP A 67 -14.12 -14.33 -9.49
CA ASP A 67 -13.85 -15.63 -10.13
C ASP A 67 -13.03 -16.60 -9.27
N GLN A 68 -12.53 -16.18 -8.12
CA GLN A 68 -11.59 -16.97 -7.33
C GLN A 68 -11.67 -16.69 -5.83
N THR A 69 -11.25 -17.67 -5.02
CA THR A 69 -11.00 -17.55 -3.59
C THR A 69 -9.64 -18.18 -3.27
N VAL A 70 -8.82 -17.50 -2.51
CA VAL A 70 -7.48 -17.98 -2.14
C VAL A 70 -7.29 -17.85 -0.63
N TYR A 71 -6.79 -18.93 -0.02
CA TYR A 71 -6.43 -18.99 1.41
C TYR A 71 -4.93 -19.20 1.53
N ASN A 72 -4.32 -18.61 2.54
CA ASN A 72 -2.88 -18.73 2.73
C ASN A 72 -2.44 -18.80 4.19
N ILE A 73 -1.34 -19.52 4.40
CA ILE A 73 -0.53 -19.52 5.61
C ILE A 73 0.90 -19.17 5.17
N SER A 74 1.33 -17.97 5.47
CA SER A 74 2.58 -17.40 4.95
C SER A 74 3.66 -17.35 6.01
N ASN A 75 4.91 -17.46 5.56
CA ASN A 75 6.09 -17.35 6.40
C ASN A 75 6.08 -18.35 7.57
N VAL A 76 5.74 -19.60 7.26
CA VAL A 76 5.69 -20.70 8.25
C VAL A 76 7.10 -21.17 8.59
N PRO A 77 7.48 -21.27 9.90
CA PRO A 77 8.79 -21.81 10.29
C PRO A 77 8.88 -23.33 10.00
N THR A 78 10.04 -23.77 9.53
CA THR A 78 10.29 -25.18 9.12
C THR A 78 11.04 -26.00 10.15
N GLU A 79 11.53 -25.39 11.21
CA GLU A 79 12.31 -26.08 12.25
C GLU A 79 11.49 -27.16 12.99
N ASN A 80 10.18 -27.04 12.95
CA ASN A 80 9.26 -28.01 13.56
C ASN A 80 8.37 -28.65 12.50
N GLN A 81 8.65 -29.92 12.15
CA GLN A 81 7.91 -30.65 11.14
C GLN A 81 6.40 -30.79 11.48
N ASN A 82 6.03 -30.85 12.75
CA ASN A 82 4.62 -30.91 13.14
C ASN A 82 3.86 -29.64 12.75
N VAL A 83 4.51 -28.48 12.69
CA VAL A 83 3.87 -27.24 12.21
C VAL A 83 3.58 -27.33 10.71
N VAL A 84 4.54 -27.83 9.93
CA VAL A 84 4.38 -28.06 8.50
C VAL A 84 3.24 -29.05 8.22
N ASP A 85 3.22 -30.18 8.93
CA ASP A 85 2.19 -31.20 8.76
C ASP A 85 0.80 -30.69 9.15
N SER A 86 0.69 -29.86 10.18
CA SER A 86 -0.57 -29.22 10.54
C SER A 86 -1.02 -28.18 9.51
N CYS A 87 -0.11 -27.44 8.88
CA CYS A 87 -0.46 -26.56 7.79
C CYS A 87 -1.05 -27.33 6.58
N LEU A 88 -0.55 -28.52 6.28
CA LEU A 88 -1.15 -29.41 5.28
C LEU A 88 -2.57 -29.84 5.65
N LEU A 89 -2.82 -30.14 6.93
CA LEU A 89 -4.17 -30.45 7.42
C LEU A 89 -5.11 -29.25 7.31
N ILE A 90 -4.62 -28.03 7.54
CA ILE A 90 -5.42 -26.82 7.35
C ILE A 90 -5.81 -26.66 5.86
N LEU A 91 -4.84 -26.85 4.93
CA LEU A 91 -5.17 -26.83 3.50
C LEU A 91 -6.21 -27.90 3.12
N HIS A 92 -6.07 -29.11 3.67
CA HIS A 92 -7.04 -30.19 3.48
C HIS A 92 -8.44 -29.78 3.97
N ASP A 93 -8.54 -29.20 5.16
CA ASP A 93 -9.80 -28.79 5.74
C ASP A 93 -10.44 -27.63 4.97
N TRP A 94 -9.65 -26.69 4.48
CA TRP A 94 -10.15 -25.65 3.59
C TRP A 94 -10.62 -26.18 2.25
N SER A 95 -10.01 -27.26 1.78
CA SER A 95 -10.45 -27.93 0.55
C SER A 95 -11.85 -28.56 0.66
N SER A 96 -12.12 -29.28 1.76
CA SER A 96 -13.27 -30.19 1.78
C SER A 96 -13.89 -30.46 3.17
N ALA A 97 -13.47 -29.78 4.22
CA ALA A 97 -13.86 -30.13 5.59
C ALA A 97 -14.18 -28.92 6.49
N ILE A 98 -14.78 -27.88 5.92
CA ILE A 98 -15.31 -26.72 6.66
C ILE A 98 -16.63 -27.13 7.32
N ASN A 99 -16.80 -26.82 8.62
CA ASN A 99 -17.93 -27.36 9.41
C ASN A 99 -19.29 -26.68 9.12
N LEU A 100 -19.32 -25.40 8.82
CA LEU A 100 -20.53 -24.59 8.58
C LEU A 100 -21.61 -24.77 9.66
N ALA A 101 -21.22 -24.65 10.94
CA ALA A 101 -22.15 -24.78 12.06
C ALA A 101 -23.11 -23.58 12.13
N ASP A 102 -24.41 -23.84 12.37
CA ASP A 102 -25.47 -22.81 12.43
C ASP A 102 -25.10 -21.65 13.36
N LYS A 103 -24.62 -21.98 14.55
CA LYS A 103 -24.21 -21.00 15.57
C LYS A 103 -23.08 -20.07 15.06
N GLU A 104 -22.10 -20.60 14.36
CA GLU A 104 -20.99 -19.81 13.85
C GLU A 104 -21.42 -18.98 12.62
N ILE A 105 -22.32 -19.49 11.77
CA ILE A 105 -22.93 -18.70 10.69
C ILE A 105 -23.66 -17.49 11.28
N ASP A 106 -24.49 -17.68 12.33
CA ASP A 106 -25.23 -16.57 12.94
C ASP A 106 -24.33 -15.51 13.56
N LYS A 107 -23.22 -15.90 14.17
CA LYS A 107 -22.21 -14.96 14.67
C LYS A 107 -21.58 -14.16 13.53
N GLU A 108 -21.20 -14.84 12.46
CA GLU A 108 -20.47 -14.22 11.35
C GLU A 108 -21.33 -13.23 10.55
N ARG A 109 -22.67 -13.39 10.53
CA ARG A 109 -23.59 -12.39 9.93
C ARG A 109 -23.32 -10.98 10.45
N GLY A 110 -23.04 -10.86 11.75
CA GLY A 110 -22.72 -9.58 12.39
C GLY A 110 -21.44 -8.98 11.84
N VAL A 111 -20.38 -9.78 11.77
CA VAL A 111 -19.05 -9.36 11.29
C VAL A 111 -19.12 -8.94 9.82
N ILE A 112 -19.72 -9.75 8.96
CA ILE A 112 -19.89 -9.45 7.52
C ILE A 112 -20.71 -8.18 7.31
N ARG A 113 -21.77 -7.97 8.10
CA ARG A 113 -22.58 -6.74 8.04
C ARG A 113 -21.78 -5.50 8.38
N GLU A 114 -20.94 -5.56 9.42
CA GLU A 114 -20.08 -4.44 9.78
C GLU A 114 -18.96 -4.22 8.74
N GLU A 115 -18.44 -5.27 8.11
CA GLU A 115 -17.54 -5.14 6.97
C GLU A 115 -18.21 -4.45 5.77
N TRP A 116 -19.41 -4.89 5.39
CA TRP A 116 -20.21 -4.25 4.37
C TRP A 116 -20.40 -2.75 4.69
N ARG A 117 -20.76 -2.44 5.94
CA ARG A 117 -20.95 -1.06 6.40
C ARG A 117 -19.68 -0.22 6.20
N SER A 118 -18.54 -0.73 6.62
CA SER A 118 -17.26 -0.01 6.55
C SER A 118 -16.74 0.18 5.13
N ARG A 119 -17.08 -0.74 4.21
CA ARG A 119 -16.66 -0.70 2.79
C ARG A 119 -17.61 0.06 1.89
N ASN A 120 -18.87 0.29 2.30
CA ASN A 120 -19.92 0.88 1.45
C ASN A 120 -19.71 2.40 1.25
N SER A 121 -18.60 2.77 0.63
CA SER A 121 -18.25 4.16 0.26
C SER A 121 -19.06 4.64 -0.94
N GLY A 122 -19.10 5.97 -1.16
CA GLY A 122 -19.75 6.58 -2.31
C GLY A 122 -19.23 6.03 -3.65
N MET A 123 -17.94 5.81 -3.76
CA MET A 123 -17.35 5.23 -4.97
C MET A 123 -17.81 3.78 -5.19
N LEU A 124 -17.87 2.95 -4.14
CA LEU A 124 -18.33 1.56 -4.25
C LEU A 124 -19.79 1.48 -4.67
N ARG A 125 -20.65 2.37 -4.13
CA ARG A 125 -22.07 2.44 -4.55
C ARG A 125 -22.18 2.74 -6.03
N ILE A 126 -21.47 3.77 -6.53
CA ILE A 126 -21.44 4.12 -7.96
C ILE A 126 -20.95 2.95 -8.82
N MET A 127 -19.87 2.28 -8.41
CA MET A 127 -19.30 1.16 -9.15
C MET A 127 -20.24 -0.05 -9.19
N THR A 128 -20.96 -0.31 -8.09
CA THR A 128 -21.97 -1.39 -8.04
C THR A 128 -23.13 -1.08 -8.98
N ASP A 129 -23.64 0.14 -8.96
CA ASP A 129 -24.75 0.56 -9.83
C ASP A 129 -24.34 0.57 -11.31
N ALA A 130 -23.07 0.85 -11.61
CA ALA A 130 -22.55 0.87 -12.98
C ALA A 130 -22.49 -0.51 -13.65
N GLN A 131 -22.44 -1.60 -12.87
CA GLN A 131 -22.22 -2.96 -13.41
C GLN A 131 -23.28 -3.36 -14.45
N ALA A 132 -24.55 -3.04 -14.20
CA ALA A 132 -25.62 -3.35 -15.13
C ALA A 132 -25.44 -2.66 -16.51
N THR A 133 -24.85 -1.45 -16.53
CA THR A 133 -24.52 -0.75 -17.78
C THR A 133 -23.25 -1.31 -18.42
N MET A 134 -22.26 -1.65 -17.63
CA MET A 134 -20.97 -2.14 -18.12
C MET A 134 -21.05 -3.57 -18.67
N TYR A 135 -21.94 -4.38 -18.12
CA TYR A 135 -22.08 -5.81 -18.44
C TYR A 135 -23.52 -6.18 -18.82
N PRO A 136 -24.10 -5.56 -19.86
CA PRO A 136 -25.45 -5.89 -20.26
C PRO A 136 -25.57 -7.38 -20.61
N ASP A 137 -26.64 -8.02 -20.13
CA ASP A 137 -26.94 -9.44 -20.36
C ASP A 137 -25.87 -10.44 -19.87
N SER A 138 -24.95 -10.02 -19.03
CA SER A 138 -23.94 -10.88 -18.40
C SER A 138 -24.15 -11.03 -16.89
N LYS A 139 -23.72 -12.14 -16.33
CA LYS A 139 -23.74 -12.35 -14.88
C LYS A 139 -22.80 -11.39 -14.12
N TYR A 140 -21.82 -10.81 -14.80
CA TYR A 140 -20.97 -9.75 -14.23
C TYR A 140 -21.75 -8.47 -13.88
N ALA A 141 -23.00 -8.32 -14.34
CA ALA A 141 -23.86 -7.20 -14.00
C ALA A 141 -24.27 -7.15 -12.50
N ASP A 142 -24.19 -8.28 -11.80
CA ASP A 142 -24.49 -8.38 -10.37
C ASP A 142 -23.68 -9.50 -9.73
N CYS A 143 -22.41 -9.22 -9.42
CA CYS A 143 -21.47 -10.24 -8.92
C CYS A 143 -20.48 -9.74 -7.86
N MET A 144 -20.72 -8.57 -7.26
CA MET A 144 -19.76 -8.07 -6.23
C MET A 144 -19.66 -9.03 -5.05
N PRO A 145 -18.42 -9.40 -4.63
CA PRO A 145 -18.22 -10.41 -3.57
C PRO A 145 -18.85 -10.04 -2.22
N ILE A 146 -18.92 -8.73 -1.88
CA ILE A 146 -19.54 -8.30 -0.62
C ILE A 146 -21.04 -8.63 -0.58
N GLY A 147 -21.67 -8.84 -1.74
CA GLY A 147 -23.02 -9.35 -1.89
C GLY A 147 -24.14 -8.41 -1.47
N SER A 148 -25.29 -9.00 -1.18
CA SER A 148 -26.50 -8.30 -0.75
C SER A 148 -26.65 -8.37 0.76
N ILE A 149 -26.82 -7.21 1.40
CA ILE A 149 -27.03 -7.16 2.87
C ILE A 149 -28.31 -7.88 3.31
N ASP A 150 -29.35 -7.87 2.44
CA ASP A 150 -30.58 -8.59 2.73
C ASP A 150 -30.39 -10.10 2.70
N VAL A 151 -29.60 -10.60 1.77
CA VAL A 151 -29.23 -12.02 1.71
C VAL A 151 -28.39 -12.38 2.93
N ILE A 152 -27.32 -11.63 3.23
CA ILE A 152 -26.42 -11.88 4.37
C ILE A 152 -27.20 -11.97 5.68
N ASN A 153 -28.19 -11.11 5.89
CA ASN A 153 -28.98 -11.10 7.10
C ASN A 153 -29.96 -12.29 7.21
N ASN A 154 -30.46 -12.82 6.08
CA ASN A 154 -31.63 -13.69 6.09
C ASN A 154 -31.44 -15.05 5.38
N PHE A 155 -30.31 -15.35 4.76
CA PHE A 155 -30.17 -16.61 4.02
C PHE A 155 -30.36 -17.83 4.94
N PRO A 156 -31.05 -18.90 4.48
CA PRO A 156 -31.12 -20.17 5.19
C PRO A 156 -29.74 -20.83 5.24
N TYR A 157 -29.40 -21.49 6.34
CA TYR A 157 -28.08 -22.17 6.48
C TYR A 157 -27.80 -23.16 5.33
N GLN A 158 -28.86 -23.72 4.75
CA GLN A 158 -28.71 -24.66 3.64
C GLN A 158 -28.12 -24.01 2.38
N ASP A 159 -28.38 -22.73 2.13
CA ASP A 159 -27.90 -22.04 0.92
C ASP A 159 -26.36 -21.95 0.86
N ILE A 160 -25.69 -21.69 1.99
CA ILE A 160 -24.23 -21.69 2.04
C ILE A 160 -23.67 -23.13 1.96
N ARG A 161 -24.36 -24.11 2.55
CA ARG A 161 -23.98 -25.52 2.44
C ARG A 161 -24.12 -26.03 1.03
N ASP A 162 -25.17 -25.63 0.33
CA ASP A 162 -25.39 -25.98 -1.10
C ASP A 162 -24.32 -25.36 -1.99
N TYR A 163 -23.97 -24.09 -1.73
CA TYR A 163 -22.87 -23.42 -2.44
C TYR A 163 -21.54 -24.15 -2.21
N TYR A 164 -21.21 -24.46 -0.94
CA TYR A 164 -20.01 -25.19 -0.56
C TYR A 164 -19.93 -26.57 -1.22
N ALA A 165 -20.99 -27.38 -1.09
CA ALA A 165 -21.07 -28.73 -1.68
C ALA A 165 -20.96 -28.73 -3.21
N LYS A 166 -21.48 -27.69 -3.86
CA LYS A 166 -21.48 -27.56 -5.33
C LYS A 166 -20.11 -27.16 -5.87
N TRP A 167 -19.39 -26.28 -5.19
CA TRP A 167 -18.24 -25.58 -5.76
C TRP A 167 -16.88 -25.90 -5.10
N TYR A 168 -16.83 -26.25 -3.79
CA TYR A 168 -15.55 -26.61 -3.14
C TYR A 168 -15.21 -28.07 -3.44
N ARG A 169 -14.53 -28.27 -4.53
CA ARG A 169 -14.21 -29.62 -5.07
C ARG A 169 -12.83 -29.62 -5.74
N PRO A 170 -12.12 -30.77 -5.70
CA PRO A 170 -10.69 -30.85 -6.07
C PRO A 170 -10.37 -30.46 -7.51
N ASP A 171 -11.32 -30.61 -8.46
CA ASP A 171 -11.13 -30.27 -9.87
C ASP A 171 -11.06 -28.74 -10.11
N LEU A 172 -11.48 -27.91 -9.12
CA LEU A 172 -11.40 -26.45 -9.14
C LEU A 172 -10.35 -25.89 -8.18
N GLN A 173 -9.54 -26.73 -7.54
CA GLN A 173 -8.59 -26.36 -6.51
C GLN A 173 -7.14 -26.58 -6.95
N GLY A 174 -6.24 -25.67 -6.59
CA GLY A 174 -4.82 -25.79 -6.74
C GLY A 174 -4.09 -25.51 -5.42
N ILE A 175 -3.11 -26.35 -5.09
CA ILE A 175 -2.28 -26.17 -3.90
C ILE A 175 -0.91 -25.70 -4.35
N VAL A 176 -0.43 -24.63 -3.71
CA VAL A 176 0.88 -24.05 -3.95
C VAL A 176 1.66 -24.03 -2.63
N ILE A 177 2.83 -24.67 -2.63
CA ILE A 177 3.74 -24.66 -1.49
C ILE A 177 5.12 -24.23 -1.99
N VAL A 178 5.65 -23.17 -1.39
CA VAL A 178 6.93 -22.58 -1.81
C VAL A 178 7.82 -22.35 -0.60
N GLY A 179 9.05 -22.82 -0.66
CA GLY A 179 10.00 -22.57 0.42
C GLY A 179 11.20 -23.53 0.41
N ASP A 180 11.95 -23.49 1.49
CA ASP A 180 13.07 -24.43 1.72
C ASP A 180 12.51 -25.80 2.16
N ILE A 181 12.10 -26.59 1.17
CA ILE A 181 11.46 -27.91 1.34
C ILE A 181 11.99 -28.89 0.28
N ASN A 182 11.93 -30.18 0.60
CA ASN A 182 12.09 -31.24 -0.39
C ASN A 182 10.75 -31.44 -1.14
N ALA A 183 10.73 -31.12 -2.44
CA ALA A 183 9.52 -31.17 -3.24
C ALA A 183 8.92 -32.59 -3.37
N GLU A 184 9.76 -33.63 -3.50
CA GLU A 184 9.31 -35.02 -3.63
C GLU A 184 8.67 -35.53 -2.31
N GLU A 185 9.28 -35.21 -1.17
CA GLU A 185 8.72 -35.55 0.15
C GLU A 185 7.42 -34.79 0.41
N MET A 186 7.35 -33.51 0.02
CA MET A 186 6.15 -32.68 0.17
C MET A 186 5.02 -33.21 -0.73
N GLU A 187 5.31 -33.60 -1.96
CA GLU A 187 4.33 -34.23 -2.86
C GLU A 187 3.78 -35.53 -2.26
N ALA A 188 4.66 -36.37 -1.70
CA ALA A 188 4.24 -37.64 -1.04
C ALA A 188 3.31 -37.34 0.16
N LYS A 189 3.63 -36.34 0.97
CA LYS A 189 2.80 -35.93 2.11
C LYS A 189 1.44 -35.39 1.65
N LEU A 190 1.41 -34.53 0.61
CA LEU A 190 0.17 -34.03 0.03
C LEU A 190 -0.72 -35.19 -0.44
N LYS A 191 -0.19 -36.15 -1.16
CA LYS A 191 -0.94 -37.34 -1.61
C LYS A 191 -1.53 -38.12 -0.45
N GLU A 192 -0.80 -38.24 0.65
CA GLU A 192 -1.29 -38.94 1.86
C GLU A 192 -2.38 -38.13 2.58
N VAL A 193 -2.18 -36.82 2.78
CA VAL A 193 -3.13 -35.96 3.48
C VAL A 193 -4.45 -35.83 2.71
N PHE A 194 -4.38 -35.74 1.38
CA PHE A 194 -5.56 -35.52 0.51
C PHE A 194 -6.17 -36.83 -0.06
N LYS A 195 -5.73 -38.01 0.37
CA LYS A 195 -6.20 -39.29 -0.17
C LYS A 195 -7.69 -39.57 -0.01
N ASP A 196 -8.33 -38.95 0.98
CA ASP A 196 -9.78 -39.06 1.24
C ASP A 196 -10.61 -38.03 0.46
N VAL A 197 -9.98 -37.00 -0.12
CA VAL A 197 -10.65 -36.02 -0.98
C VAL A 197 -10.94 -36.67 -2.34
N LYS A 198 -12.22 -36.92 -2.60
CA LYS A 198 -12.64 -37.65 -3.80
C LYS A 198 -12.98 -36.71 -4.94
N ALA A 199 -12.74 -37.21 -6.17
CA ALA A 199 -13.22 -36.54 -7.36
C ALA A 199 -14.75 -36.42 -7.32
N PRO A 200 -15.33 -35.28 -7.77
CA PRO A 200 -16.76 -35.10 -7.78
C PRO A 200 -17.45 -36.04 -8.78
N VAL A 201 -18.68 -36.47 -8.47
CA VAL A 201 -19.51 -37.29 -9.36
C VAL A 201 -20.53 -36.39 -10.02
N ASN A 202 -20.53 -36.36 -11.36
CA ASN A 202 -21.41 -35.47 -12.15
C ASN A 202 -21.38 -34.02 -11.69
N PRO A 203 -20.21 -33.38 -11.63
CA PRO A 203 -20.09 -32.01 -11.12
C PRO A 203 -20.81 -31.02 -11.99
N ALA A 204 -21.33 -29.97 -11.38
CA ALA A 204 -21.84 -28.83 -12.14
C ALA A 204 -20.68 -28.20 -12.96
N GLU A 205 -20.96 -27.78 -14.18
CA GLU A 205 -19.97 -27.12 -15.02
C GLU A 205 -19.58 -25.77 -14.44
N ARG A 206 -18.26 -25.48 -14.41
CA ARG A 206 -17.72 -24.16 -14.07
C ARG A 206 -17.85 -23.26 -15.30
N ILE A 207 -18.95 -22.51 -15.37
CA ILE A 207 -19.22 -21.61 -16.49
C ILE A 207 -18.37 -20.34 -16.36
N TYR A 208 -17.69 -19.97 -17.44
CA TYR A 208 -17.05 -18.66 -17.61
C TYR A 208 -18.00 -17.79 -18.43
N TYR A 209 -18.64 -16.84 -17.77
CA TYR A 209 -19.69 -16.03 -18.38
C TYR A 209 -19.11 -15.04 -19.38
N PRO A 210 -19.63 -14.97 -20.61
CA PRO A 210 -19.13 -14.06 -21.63
C PRO A 210 -19.51 -12.62 -21.35
N VAL A 211 -18.71 -11.70 -21.90
CA VAL A 211 -19.01 -10.27 -21.99
C VAL A 211 -19.17 -9.92 -23.46
N ALA A 212 -20.34 -9.41 -23.81
CA ALA A 212 -20.68 -9.09 -25.21
C ALA A 212 -19.90 -7.85 -25.72
N ASP A 213 -19.66 -7.83 -27.03
CA ASP A 213 -19.20 -6.63 -27.73
C ASP A 213 -20.32 -5.61 -27.85
N ASN A 214 -19.95 -4.33 -27.98
CA ASN A 214 -20.89 -3.24 -28.23
C ASN A 214 -20.43 -2.39 -29.41
N GLN A 215 -21.39 -1.95 -30.24
CA GLN A 215 -21.15 -1.06 -31.37
C GLN A 215 -21.24 0.40 -30.92
N GLU A 216 -22.27 0.75 -30.16
CA GLU A 216 -22.43 2.07 -29.55
C GLU A 216 -21.76 2.06 -28.15
N PRO A 217 -21.18 3.20 -27.70
CA PRO A 217 -20.56 3.29 -26.40
C PRO A 217 -21.54 2.99 -25.26
N LEU A 218 -21.11 2.18 -24.30
CA LEU A 218 -21.80 2.00 -23.01
C LEU A 218 -21.35 3.10 -22.06
N ILE A 219 -22.26 3.91 -21.55
CA ILE A 219 -21.92 5.08 -20.74
C ILE A 219 -22.73 5.07 -19.44
N TYR A 220 -22.03 5.06 -18.32
CA TYR A 220 -22.61 5.25 -16.99
C TYR A 220 -22.07 6.53 -16.36
N ILE A 221 -22.97 7.35 -15.82
CA ILE A 221 -22.67 8.57 -15.08
C ILE A 221 -23.30 8.42 -13.70
N GLY A 222 -22.47 8.26 -12.67
CA GLY A 222 -22.89 8.11 -11.29
C GLY A 222 -22.42 9.27 -10.41
N THR A 223 -23.27 9.70 -9.47
CA THR A 223 -22.90 10.72 -8.50
C THR A 223 -23.25 10.30 -7.09
N ASP A 224 -22.42 10.71 -6.13
CA ASP A 224 -22.64 10.42 -4.72
C ASP A 224 -22.16 11.61 -3.85
N LYS A 225 -22.84 11.84 -2.74
CA LYS A 225 -22.54 12.97 -1.84
C LYS A 225 -21.21 12.82 -1.11
N GLU A 226 -20.71 11.62 -0.95
CA GLU A 226 -19.45 11.31 -0.25
C GLU A 226 -18.25 11.23 -1.18
N VAL A 227 -18.45 11.36 -2.49
CA VAL A 227 -17.38 11.45 -3.48
C VAL A 227 -16.85 12.87 -3.54
N ALA A 228 -15.55 13.04 -3.31
CA ALA A 228 -14.92 14.36 -3.26
C ALA A 228 -14.60 14.93 -4.65
N ASN A 229 -14.08 14.11 -5.56
CA ASN A 229 -13.61 14.52 -6.89
C ASN A 229 -14.09 13.57 -7.97
N PRO A 230 -14.29 14.06 -9.21
CA PRO A 230 -14.65 13.20 -10.33
C PRO A 230 -13.54 12.24 -10.72
N SER A 231 -13.96 11.01 -11.09
CA SER A 231 -13.11 9.97 -11.65
C SER A 231 -13.70 9.51 -12.99
N ILE A 232 -12.86 9.42 -13.99
CA ILE A 232 -13.19 9.03 -15.36
C ILE A 232 -12.47 7.73 -15.65
N ASN A 233 -13.20 6.71 -16.11
CA ASN A 233 -12.63 5.47 -16.59
C ASN A 233 -13.20 5.18 -17.98
N ILE A 234 -12.33 4.98 -18.96
CA ILE A 234 -12.69 4.67 -20.35
C ILE A 234 -12.02 3.35 -20.70
N PHE A 235 -12.82 2.41 -21.18
CA PHE A 235 -12.35 1.09 -21.57
C PHE A 235 -12.60 0.87 -23.05
N PHE A 236 -11.60 0.27 -23.71
CA PHE A 236 -11.69 -0.24 -25.07
C PHE A 236 -11.57 -1.76 -24.95
N LYS A 237 -12.71 -2.47 -24.98
CA LYS A 237 -12.75 -3.91 -24.77
C LYS A 237 -12.05 -4.66 -25.88
N GLN A 238 -11.31 -5.70 -25.47
CA GLN A 238 -10.59 -6.62 -26.33
C GLN A 238 -11.00 -8.06 -25.96
N ASP A 239 -10.84 -9.00 -26.88
CA ASP A 239 -11.01 -10.39 -26.54
C ASP A 239 -9.89 -10.85 -25.60
N ALA A 240 -10.26 -11.62 -24.57
CA ALA A 240 -9.29 -12.21 -23.68
C ALA A 240 -8.37 -13.17 -24.45
N THR A 241 -7.08 -13.13 -24.13
CA THR A 241 -6.11 -14.04 -24.74
C THR A 241 -6.45 -15.50 -24.41
N PRO A 242 -6.63 -16.39 -25.41
CA PRO A 242 -6.88 -17.79 -25.14
C PRO A 242 -5.78 -18.45 -24.33
N ASP A 243 -6.13 -19.26 -23.31
CA ASP A 243 -5.18 -19.95 -22.44
C ASP A 243 -4.14 -20.77 -23.22
N SER A 244 -4.55 -21.35 -24.36
CA SER A 244 -3.65 -22.13 -25.23
C SER A 244 -2.50 -21.33 -25.84
N LEU A 245 -2.62 -20.01 -25.91
CA LEU A 245 -1.60 -19.12 -26.48
C LEU A 245 -0.66 -18.55 -25.41
N LYS A 246 -1.06 -18.55 -24.14
CA LYS A 246 -0.30 -17.89 -23.06
C LYS A 246 1.06 -18.52 -22.82
N ASN A 247 1.21 -19.83 -22.99
CA ASN A 247 2.52 -20.51 -22.83
C ASN A 247 3.36 -20.51 -24.13
N THR A 248 3.52 -19.33 -24.76
CA THR A 248 4.29 -19.17 -26.01
C THR A 248 5.20 -17.96 -25.94
N ILE A 249 6.32 -18.01 -26.69
CA ILE A 249 7.23 -16.85 -26.85
C ILE A 249 6.49 -15.66 -27.51
N SER A 250 5.56 -15.94 -28.40
CA SER A 250 4.74 -14.89 -29.04
C SER A 250 3.88 -14.13 -28.03
N TYR A 251 3.28 -14.81 -27.08
CA TYR A 251 2.55 -14.17 -25.97
C TYR A 251 3.48 -13.29 -25.14
N TYR A 252 4.64 -13.83 -24.76
CA TYR A 252 5.62 -13.07 -23.98
C TYR A 252 6.09 -11.80 -24.73
N ALA A 253 6.34 -11.91 -26.02
CA ALA A 253 6.68 -10.76 -26.87
C ALA A 253 5.55 -9.73 -26.95
N THR A 254 4.30 -10.19 -27.04
CA THR A 254 3.13 -9.30 -27.02
C THR A 254 3.00 -8.58 -25.68
N GLN A 255 3.20 -9.24 -24.56
CA GLN A 255 3.21 -8.61 -23.22
C GLN A 255 4.32 -7.56 -23.09
N TYR A 256 5.49 -7.83 -23.64
CA TYR A 256 6.56 -6.84 -23.70
C TYR A 256 6.14 -5.59 -24.50
N VAL A 257 5.56 -5.78 -25.69
CA VAL A 257 5.12 -4.66 -26.57
C VAL A 257 3.99 -3.85 -25.89
N LEU A 258 3.03 -4.53 -25.24
CA LEU A 258 2.00 -3.89 -24.42
C LEU A 258 2.60 -3.06 -23.29
N ASN A 259 3.56 -3.62 -22.57
CA ASN A 259 4.25 -2.92 -21.49
C ASN A 259 4.94 -1.64 -22.00
N MET A 260 5.61 -1.71 -23.15
CA MET A 260 6.23 -0.53 -23.76
C MET A 260 5.19 0.55 -24.11
N ALA A 261 4.08 0.18 -24.77
CA ALA A 261 3.03 1.12 -25.15
C ALA A 261 2.43 1.84 -23.92
N ILE A 262 2.09 1.07 -22.89
CA ILE A 262 1.49 1.60 -21.64
C ILE A 262 2.47 2.51 -20.91
N ASN A 263 3.73 2.12 -20.77
CA ASN A 263 4.74 2.94 -20.08
C ASN A 263 5.00 4.28 -20.79
N MET A 264 5.10 4.26 -22.13
CA MET A 264 5.33 5.49 -22.90
C MET A 264 4.11 6.43 -22.83
N LEU A 265 2.90 5.89 -22.94
CA LEU A 265 1.67 6.68 -22.79
C LEU A 265 1.55 7.29 -21.40
N ASN A 266 1.82 6.52 -20.35
CA ASN A 266 1.83 7.01 -18.97
C ASN A 266 2.89 8.11 -18.75
N SER A 267 4.03 8.03 -19.41
CA SER A 267 5.05 9.09 -19.37
C SER A 267 4.52 10.40 -19.94
N ARG A 268 3.82 10.37 -21.10
CA ARG A 268 3.19 11.55 -21.70
C ARG A 268 2.07 12.13 -20.82
N LEU A 269 1.22 11.28 -20.23
CA LEU A 269 0.17 11.72 -19.30
C LEU A 269 0.79 12.38 -18.05
N ASN A 270 1.90 11.88 -17.55
CA ASN A 270 2.61 12.50 -16.42
C ASN A 270 3.24 13.86 -16.79
N GLU A 271 3.73 14.05 -18.01
CA GLU A 271 4.20 15.36 -18.50
C GLU A 271 3.06 16.39 -18.52
N LEU A 272 1.88 16.02 -19.03
CA LEU A 272 0.68 16.86 -19.04
C LEU A 272 0.23 17.24 -17.62
N ARG A 273 0.36 16.33 -16.67
CA ARG A 273 0.04 16.60 -15.27
C ARG A 273 0.95 17.67 -14.65
N GLN A 274 2.16 17.87 -15.18
CA GLN A 274 3.14 18.81 -14.63
C GLN A 274 3.08 20.19 -15.30
N THR A 275 2.19 20.41 -16.26
CA THR A 275 1.97 21.75 -16.86
C THR A 275 1.33 22.72 -15.83
N ALA A 276 1.52 24.03 -16.02
CA ALA A 276 0.99 25.05 -15.10
C ALA A 276 -0.52 24.91 -14.83
N ASN A 277 -1.31 24.61 -15.86
CA ASN A 277 -2.74 24.34 -15.76
C ASN A 277 -3.01 22.87 -16.14
N PRO A 278 -2.79 21.91 -15.23
CA PRO A 278 -2.94 20.52 -15.59
C PRO A 278 -4.40 20.19 -15.90
N PRO A 279 -4.67 19.42 -16.98
CA PRO A 279 -6.02 19.06 -17.36
C PRO A 279 -6.69 18.08 -16.38
N PHE A 280 -5.90 17.42 -15.56
CA PHE A 280 -6.32 16.45 -14.54
C PHE A 280 -5.37 16.51 -13.33
N THR A 281 -5.83 16.02 -12.19
CA THR A 281 -4.98 15.87 -11.00
C THR A 281 -4.11 14.63 -11.06
N GLY A 282 -4.56 13.61 -11.79
CA GLY A 282 -3.84 12.40 -12.14
C GLY A 282 -4.50 11.72 -13.32
N ALA A 283 -3.71 11.01 -14.12
CA ALA A 283 -4.19 10.19 -15.23
C ALA A 283 -3.27 8.99 -15.45
N GLY A 284 -3.81 7.95 -16.08
CA GLY A 284 -3.05 6.76 -16.41
C GLY A 284 -3.71 5.93 -17.51
N ALA A 285 -2.90 5.06 -18.12
CA ALA A 285 -3.32 4.03 -19.05
C ALA A 285 -2.95 2.65 -18.51
N GLY A 286 -3.73 1.64 -18.86
CA GLY A 286 -3.50 0.26 -18.46
C GLY A 286 -4.02 -0.74 -19.49
N TYR A 287 -3.64 -2.00 -19.33
CA TYR A 287 -4.19 -3.13 -20.08
C TYR A 287 -4.32 -4.33 -19.15
N GLY A 288 -5.42 -5.04 -19.23
CA GLY A 288 -5.71 -6.22 -18.42
C GLY A 288 -7.16 -6.64 -18.49
N GLU A 289 -7.63 -7.39 -17.51
CA GLU A 289 -9.03 -7.78 -17.40
C GLU A 289 -9.95 -6.57 -17.46
N TYR A 290 -11.07 -6.72 -18.17
CA TYR A 290 -12.09 -5.67 -18.26
C TYR A 290 -12.80 -5.55 -16.92
N PHE A 291 -12.31 -4.66 -16.08
CA PHE A 291 -12.78 -4.30 -14.74
C PHE A 291 -12.94 -5.52 -13.81
N LEU A 292 -14.04 -6.27 -13.88
CA LEU A 292 -14.31 -7.46 -13.06
C LEU A 292 -14.28 -8.77 -13.88
N ALA A 293 -14.26 -8.66 -15.21
CA ALA A 293 -14.55 -9.78 -16.09
C ALA A 293 -13.28 -10.46 -16.58
N LYS A 294 -12.99 -11.63 -16.07
CA LYS A 294 -11.90 -12.51 -16.52
C LYS A 294 -12.01 -12.93 -18.01
N THR A 295 -13.23 -12.93 -18.55
CA THR A 295 -13.52 -13.39 -19.93
C THR A 295 -13.37 -12.29 -20.97
N LYS A 296 -12.97 -11.08 -20.57
CA LYS A 296 -12.76 -9.95 -21.48
C LYS A 296 -11.57 -9.15 -20.98
N GLU A 297 -10.73 -8.68 -21.89
CA GLU A 297 -9.66 -7.73 -21.60
C GLU A 297 -10.06 -6.32 -22.04
N ALA A 298 -9.32 -5.32 -21.60
CA ALA A 298 -9.49 -3.96 -22.07
C ALA A 298 -8.19 -3.14 -21.98
N PHE A 299 -7.99 -2.30 -22.98
CA PHE A 299 -7.16 -1.12 -22.83
C PHE A 299 -7.97 -0.07 -22.07
N SER A 300 -7.39 0.52 -21.05
CA SER A 300 -8.08 1.47 -20.17
C SER A 300 -7.35 2.80 -20.08
N LEU A 301 -8.13 3.88 -20.00
CA LEU A 301 -7.67 5.23 -19.66
C LEU A 301 -8.40 5.67 -18.41
N THR A 302 -7.67 6.22 -17.46
CA THR A 302 -8.23 6.74 -16.21
C THR A 302 -7.79 8.18 -16.00
N ALA A 303 -8.66 9.02 -15.41
CA ALA A 303 -8.29 10.34 -14.96
C ALA A 303 -9.09 10.76 -13.74
N ASN A 304 -8.44 11.49 -12.82
CA ASN A 304 -9.10 12.24 -11.76
C ASN A 304 -9.05 13.71 -12.12
N SER A 305 -10.18 14.38 -12.10
CA SER A 305 -10.28 15.77 -12.52
C SER A 305 -10.53 16.73 -11.36
N LYS A 306 -10.44 18.03 -11.65
CA LYS A 306 -11.07 19.06 -10.83
C LYS A 306 -12.58 18.84 -10.84
N ILE A 307 -13.25 19.35 -9.83
CA ILE A 307 -14.71 19.17 -9.68
C ILE A 307 -15.51 19.70 -10.91
N ASP A 308 -15.01 20.71 -11.57
CA ASP A 308 -15.56 21.36 -12.78
C ASP A 308 -14.72 21.10 -14.04
N GLY A 309 -13.79 20.15 -14.00
CA GLY A 309 -12.81 19.91 -15.06
C GLY A 309 -12.98 18.57 -15.82
N VAL A 310 -14.15 17.93 -15.72
CA VAL A 310 -14.39 16.61 -16.32
C VAL A 310 -14.21 16.62 -17.83
N ASP A 311 -14.78 17.60 -18.54
CA ASP A 311 -14.74 17.70 -20.01
C ASP A 311 -13.29 17.81 -20.51
N LEU A 312 -12.50 18.69 -19.89
CA LEU A 312 -11.11 18.89 -20.25
C LEU A 312 -10.26 17.63 -19.98
N ALA A 313 -10.46 17.01 -18.82
CA ALA A 313 -9.72 15.80 -18.44
C ALA A 313 -10.04 14.64 -19.39
N MET A 314 -11.32 14.39 -19.66
CA MET A 314 -11.77 13.34 -20.56
C MET A 314 -11.25 13.56 -21.98
N LYS A 315 -11.40 14.76 -22.51
CA LYS A 315 -10.89 15.12 -23.84
C LYS A 315 -9.38 14.91 -23.92
N THR A 316 -8.62 15.37 -22.91
CA THR A 316 -7.15 15.29 -22.95
C THR A 316 -6.64 13.86 -22.94
N ILE A 317 -7.20 12.96 -22.10
CA ILE A 317 -6.76 11.55 -22.12
C ILE A 317 -7.11 10.86 -23.44
N LEU A 318 -8.25 11.20 -24.05
CA LEU A 318 -8.63 10.69 -25.37
C LEU A 318 -7.74 11.26 -26.49
N GLU A 319 -7.41 12.55 -26.43
CA GLU A 319 -6.46 13.18 -27.37
C GLU A 319 -5.09 12.52 -27.33
N GLU A 320 -4.58 12.17 -26.12
CA GLU A 320 -3.26 11.58 -26.01
C GLU A 320 -3.25 10.11 -26.47
N ALA A 321 -4.30 9.35 -26.18
CA ALA A 321 -4.48 7.99 -26.72
C ALA A 321 -4.60 8.01 -28.24
N GLU A 322 -5.36 8.94 -28.82
CA GLU A 322 -5.52 9.12 -30.25
C GLU A 322 -4.22 9.61 -30.93
N ARG A 323 -3.46 10.49 -30.26
CA ARG A 323 -2.13 10.90 -30.72
C ARG A 323 -1.20 9.70 -30.84
N ALA A 324 -1.18 8.84 -29.81
CA ALA A 324 -0.38 7.61 -29.85
C ALA A 324 -0.89 6.63 -30.93
N ARG A 325 -2.20 6.51 -31.14
CA ARG A 325 -2.78 5.68 -32.21
C ARG A 325 -2.36 6.17 -33.60
N ARG A 326 -2.44 7.49 -33.86
CA ARG A 326 -2.18 8.07 -35.18
C ARG A 326 -0.72 8.20 -35.53
N PHE A 327 0.07 8.73 -34.61
CA PHE A 327 1.45 9.13 -34.85
C PHE A 327 2.47 8.19 -34.21
N GLY A 328 2.02 7.31 -33.31
CA GLY A 328 2.86 6.38 -32.59
C GLY A 328 3.74 7.05 -31.52
N PHE A 329 4.69 6.30 -31.06
CA PHE A 329 5.75 6.73 -30.14
C PHE A 329 7.06 6.96 -30.91
N THR A 330 7.91 7.84 -30.38
CA THR A 330 9.21 8.13 -30.95
C THR A 330 10.25 7.08 -30.57
N GLU A 331 11.33 6.97 -31.33
CA GLU A 331 12.42 6.06 -31.01
C GLU A 331 13.04 6.37 -29.65
N THR A 332 13.19 7.64 -29.31
CA THR A 332 13.79 8.05 -28.02
C THR A 332 12.92 7.74 -26.82
N GLU A 333 11.59 7.81 -26.93
CA GLU A 333 10.66 7.30 -25.89
C GLU A 333 10.84 5.80 -25.71
N TYR A 334 10.87 5.05 -26.82
CA TYR A 334 11.01 3.61 -26.82
C TYR A 334 12.35 3.14 -26.25
N GLU A 335 13.45 3.79 -26.61
CA GLU A 335 14.78 3.47 -26.05
C GLU A 335 14.81 3.62 -24.53
N ARG A 336 14.18 4.66 -23.97
CA ARG A 336 14.07 4.83 -22.52
C ARG A 336 13.18 3.78 -21.86
N ALA A 337 12.03 3.49 -22.44
CA ALA A 337 11.13 2.47 -21.92
C ALA A 337 11.80 1.08 -21.93
N ARG A 338 12.48 0.75 -23.04
CA ARG A 338 13.28 -0.48 -23.16
C ARG A 338 14.41 -0.53 -22.14
N ALA A 339 15.15 0.56 -21.94
CA ALA A 339 16.23 0.62 -20.97
C ALA A 339 15.73 0.38 -19.54
N ASN A 340 14.58 0.96 -19.17
CA ASN A 340 13.94 0.73 -17.87
C ASN A 340 13.50 -0.72 -17.70
N TYR A 341 12.90 -1.31 -18.73
CA TYR A 341 12.47 -2.71 -18.71
C TYR A 341 13.66 -3.67 -18.58
N MET A 342 14.71 -3.45 -19.37
CA MET A 342 15.94 -4.24 -19.31
C MET A 342 16.62 -4.14 -17.94
N GLN A 343 16.64 -2.96 -17.34
CA GLN A 343 17.19 -2.74 -16.00
C GLN A 343 16.37 -3.50 -14.94
N ALA A 344 15.03 -3.46 -15.03
CA ALA A 344 14.16 -4.20 -14.09
C ALA A 344 14.39 -5.72 -14.19
N MET A 345 14.51 -6.25 -15.40
CA MET A 345 14.80 -7.68 -15.63
C MET A 345 16.19 -8.07 -15.13
N GLU A 346 17.21 -7.24 -15.35
CA GLU A 346 18.55 -7.45 -14.79
C GLU A 346 18.53 -7.49 -13.27
N SER A 347 17.80 -6.57 -12.64
CA SER A 347 17.65 -6.55 -11.19
C SER A 347 16.97 -7.81 -10.65
N ALA A 348 15.88 -8.26 -11.28
CA ALA A 348 15.19 -9.49 -10.92
C ALA A 348 16.12 -10.72 -11.06
N TYR A 349 16.89 -10.78 -12.15
CA TYR A 349 17.87 -11.84 -12.36
C TYR A 349 18.99 -11.82 -11.30
N ASN A 350 19.52 -10.65 -10.97
CA ASN A 350 20.55 -10.51 -9.93
C ASN A 350 20.04 -10.93 -8.54
N GLU A 351 18.77 -10.67 -8.25
CA GLU A 351 18.14 -11.01 -6.96
C GLU A 351 17.63 -12.46 -6.86
N ARG A 352 17.69 -13.28 -7.93
CA ARG A 352 17.04 -14.61 -7.97
C ARG A 352 17.40 -15.54 -6.80
N GLU A 353 18.67 -15.49 -6.33
CA GLU A 353 19.13 -16.29 -5.19
C GLU A 353 18.74 -15.70 -3.81
N LYS A 354 18.21 -14.48 -3.81
CA LYS A 354 17.80 -13.72 -2.61
C LYS A 354 16.29 -13.42 -2.60
N THR A 355 15.57 -13.85 -3.63
CA THR A 355 14.13 -13.66 -3.74
C THR A 355 13.40 -14.49 -2.69
N LYS A 356 12.47 -13.87 -1.96
CA LYS A 356 11.68 -14.54 -0.94
C LYS A 356 10.66 -15.51 -1.56
N SER A 357 10.34 -16.58 -0.85
CA SER A 357 9.35 -17.58 -1.26
C SER A 357 8.00 -16.96 -1.62
N GLY A 358 7.55 -15.96 -0.86
CA GLY A 358 6.28 -15.26 -1.12
C GLY A 358 6.19 -14.61 -2.51
N ASN A 359 7.32 -14.17 -3.09
CA ASN A 359 7.31 -13.55 -4.43
C ASN A 359 7.05 -14.58 -5.55
N TYR A 360 7.35 -15.85 -5.33
CA TYR A 360 7.06 -16.91 -6.31
C TYR A 360 5.63 -17.43 -6.23
N VAL A 361 4.95 -17.22 -5.10
CA VAL A 361 3.59 -17.72 -4.90
C VAL A 361 2.62 -17.12 -5.91
N ASP A 362 2.70 -15.82 -6.16
CA ASP A 362 1.81 -15.13 -7.09
C ASP A 362 1.92 -15.69 -8.51
N GLU A 363 3.13 -16.01 -8.97
CA GLU A 363 3.36 -16.65 -10.26
C GLU A 363 2.65 -18.00 -10.35
N TYR A 364 2.79 -18.85 -9.33
CA TYR A 364 2.21 -20.20 -9.31
C TYR A 364 0.69 -20.17 -9.13
N VAL A 365 0.18 -19.29 -8.29
CA VAL A 365 -1.26 -19.09 -8.12
C VAL A 365 -1.89 -18.59 -9.42
N ASN A 366 -1.27 -17.59 -10.09
CA ASN A 366 -1.76 -17.08 -11.37
C ASN A 366 -1.63 -18.11 -12.50
N ASN A 367 -0.59 -18.95 -12.47
CA ASN A 367 -0.49 -20.06 -13.41
C ASN A 367 -1.66 -21.05 -13.26
N PHE A 368 -2.03 -21.39 -12.02
CA PHE A 368 -3.19 -22.24 -11.79
C PHE A 368 -4.51 -21.57 -12.20
N LEU A 369 -4.72 -20.33 -11.76
CA LEU A 369 -6.00 -19.62 -11.98
C LEU A 369 -6.18 -19.18 -13.43
N ASP A 370 -5.13 -18.62 -14.05
CA ASP A 370 -5.19 -17.86 -15.29
C ASP A 370 -4.30 -18.39 -16.40
N LYS A 371 -3.61 -19.50 -16.15
CA LYS A 371 -2.68 -20.10 -17.12
C LYS A 371 -1.51 -19.18 -17.51
N GLU A 372 -1.20 -18.18 -16.67
CA GLU A 372 -0.01 -17.35 -16.89
C GLU A 372 1.27 -18.21 -16.87
N PRO A 373 2.21 -17.97 -17.79
CA PRO A 373 3.42 -18.78 -17.89
C PRO A 373 4.36 -18.59 -16.69
N ILE A 374 5.08 -19.62 -16.32
CA ILE A 374 6.10 -19.63 -15.25
C ILE A 374 7.46 -20.10 -15.78
N PRO A 375 8.08 -19.38 -16.74
CA PRO A 375 9.32 -19.83 -17.39
C PRO A 375 10.56 -19.77 -16.49
N GLY A 376 10.50 -19.01 -15.39
CA GLY A 376 11.62 -18.74 -14.50
C GLY A 376 12.51 -17.58 -14.99
N ILE A 377 13.04 -16.82 -14.02
CA ILE A 377 13.75 -15.56 -14.30
C ILE A 377 15.00 -15.71 -15.16
N GLU A 378 15.70 -16.85 -15.08
CA GLU A 378 16.88 -17.12 -15.94
C GLU A 378 16.48 -17.16 -17.43
N PHE A 379 15.39 -17.88 -17.74
CA PHE A 379 14.86 -17.96 -19.09
C PHE A 379 14.29 -16.63 -19.56
N GLU A 380 13.52 -15.94 -18.72
CA GLU A 380 12.95 -14.62 -19.03
C GLU A 380 14.04 -13.59 -19.33
N TYR A 381 15.06 -13.52 -18.48
CA TYR A 381 16.16 -12.57 -18.67
C TYR A 381 16.92 -12.86 -19.97
N MET A 382 17.23 -14.12 -20.23
CA MET A 382 17.86 -14.53 -21.50
C MET A 382 17.00 -14.16 -22.72
N LEU A 383 15.70 -14.46 -22.65
CA LEU A 383 14.74 -14.17 -23.72
C LEU A 383 14.65 -12.66 -23.99
N VAL A 384 14.53 -11.86 -22.94
CA VAL A 384 14.42 -10.40 -23.05
C VAL A 384 15.70 -9.79 -23.62
N GLN A 385 16.87 -10.26 -23.22
CA GLN A 385 18.16 -9.81 -23.79
C GLN A 385 18.24 -10.07 -25.30
N GLN A 386 17.67 -11.16 -25.79
CA GLN A 386 17.64 -11.47 -27.20
C GLN A 386 16.53 -10.75 -27.97
N MET A 387 15.36 -10.64 -27.35
CA MET A 387 14.14 -10.17 -27.99
C MET A 387 14.05 -8.64 -28.03
N ALA A 388 14.27 -7.96 -26.90
CA ALA A 388 14.02 -6.53 -26.77
C ALA A 388 14.85 -5.66 -27.75
N PRO A 389 16.13 -5.93 -28.02
CA PRO A 389 16.90 -5.19 -29.03
C PRO A 389 16.39 -5.36 -30.48
N ASN A 390 15.67 -6.47 -30.75
CA ASN A 390 15.19 -6.82 -32.10
C ASN A 390 13.73 -6.44 -32.36
N ILE A 391 12.99 -5.98 -31.35
CA ILE A 391 11.64 -5.45 -31.52
C ILE A 391 11.74 -3.95 -31.75
N PRO A 392 11.34 -3.43 -32.93
CA PRO A 392 11.39 -2.01 -33.22
C PRO A 392 10.18 -1.28 -32.62
N VAL A 393 10.28 0.06 -32.45
CA VAL A 393 9.17 0.91 -32.01
C VAL A 393 7.93 0.78 -32.90
N THR A 394 8.12 0.47 -34.19
CA THR A 394 7.03 0.26 -35.13
C THR A 394 6.10 -0.88 -34.74
N ALA A 395 6.61 -1.94 -34.09
CA ALA A 395 5.78 -3.02 -33.57
C ALA A 395 4.86 -2.52 -32.43
N VAL A 396 5.38 -1.64 -31.56
CA VAL A 396 4.61 -1.00 -30.49
C VAL A 396 3.54 -0.07 -31.09
N ASN A 397 3.89 0.68 -32.12
CA ASN A 397 2.99 1.60 -32.80
C ASN A 397 1.85 0.87 -33.52
N GLU A 398 2.11 -0.29 -34.12
CA GLU A 398 1.06 -1.12 -34.74
C GLU A 398 0.11 -1.71 -33.69
N LEU A 399 0.62 -2.15 -32.54
CA LEU A 399 -0.22 -2.58 -31.43
C LEU A 399 -1.11 -1.45 -30.92
N MET A 400 -0.58 -0.25 -30.75
CA MET A 400 -1.35 0.90 -30.26
C MET A 400 -2.55 1.23 -31.14
N LYS A 401 -2.45 1.01 -32.46
CA LYS A 401 -3.58 1.15 -33.39
C LYS A 401 -4.71 0.16 -33.14
N GLN A 402 -4.40 -0.99 -32.56
CA GLN A 402 -5.37 -2.04 -32.22
C GLN A 402 -6.02 -1.82 -30.86
N LEU A 403 -5.32 -1.17 -29.92
CA LEU A 403 -5.80 -0.97 -28.55
C LEU A 403 -6.92 0.07 -28.47
N VAL A 404 -6.85 1.15 -29.25
CA VAL A 404 -7.84 2.22 -29.28
C VAL A 404 -8.81 1.96 -30.44
N THR A 405 -9.98 1.43 -30.12
CA THR A 405 -10.97 1.00 -31.11
C THR A 405 -12.12 2.00 -31.24
N ASP A 406 -12.82 1.97 -32.37
CA ASP A 406 -14.00 2.82 -32.62
C ASP A 406 -15.30 2.18 -32.13
N ASN A 407 -15.26 0.92 -31.70
CA ASN A 407 -16.33 0.16 -31.03
C ASN A 407 -15.82 -0.39 -29.69
N ASN A 408 -16.63 -1.17 -28.99
CA ASN A 408 -16.28 -1.77 -27.71
C ASN A 408 -15.86 -0.75 -26.63
N GLN A 409 -16.35 0.47 -26.75
CA GLN A 409 -16.05 1.58 -25.83
C GLN A 409 -17.01 1.56 -24.65
N VAL A 410 -16.47 1.74 -23.44
CA VAL A 410 -17.24 1.85 -22.20
C VAL A 410 -16.71 3.01 -21.39
N VAL A 411 -17.60 3.85 -20.89
CA VAL A 411 -17.23 5.01 -20.04
C VAL A 411 -17.96 4.92 -18.71
N LEU A 412 -17.18 4.96 -17.63
CA LEU A 412 -17.65 5.12 -16.27
C LEU A 412 -17.19 6.48 -15.75
N LEU A 413 -18.13 7.40 -15.59
CA LEU A 413 -17.92 8.69 -14.94
C LEU A 413 -18.54 8.66 -13.55
N ALA A 414 -17.73 8.80 -12.53
CA ALA A 414 -18.13 8.92 -11.14
C ALA A 414 -17.79 10.29 -10.61
N GLY A 415 -18.67 10.91 -9.81
CA GLY A 415 -18.36 12.23 -9.28
C GLY A 415 -19.21 12.67 -8.09
N PRO A 416 -18.88 13.84 -7.53
CA PRO A 416 -19.66 14.43 -6.44
C PRO A 416 -21.10 14.73 -6.84
N GLN A 417 -22.04 14.39 -5.95
CA GLN A 417 -23.41 14.91 -6.03
C GLN A 417 -23.46 16.26 -5.31
N LYS A 418 -23.32 17.36 -6.07
CA LYS A 418 -23.27 18.72 -5.52
C LYS A 418 -24.17 19.64 -6.33
N GLU A 419 -24.95 20.48 -5.63
CA GLU A 419 -25.83 21.45 -6.27
C GLU A 419 -25.03 22.40 -7.19
N GLY A 420 -25.56 22.64 -8.39
CA GLY A 420 -24.95 23.52 -9.40
C GLY A 420 -23.83 22.86 -10.22
N LEU A 421 -23.37 21.66 -9.86
CA LEU A 421 -22.37 20.93 -10.63
C LEU A 421 -23.03 20.21 -11.81
N LYS A 422 -22.44 20.36 -12.99
CA LYS A 422 -22.90 19.72 -14.21
C LYS A 422 -21.86 18.75 -14.74
N TYR A 423 -22.34 17.63 -15.23
CA TYR A 423 -21.53 16.63 -15.94
C TYR A 423 -21.94 16.62 -17.42
N PRO A 424 -21.05 16.21 -18.32
CA PRO A 424 -21.41 15.94 -19.71
C PRO A 424 -22.52 14.89 -19.75
N THR A 425 -23.45 15.02 -20.70
CA THR A 425 -24.48 14.00 -20.94
C THR A 425 -23.90 12.78 -21.62
N LYS A 426 -24.66 11.67 -21.64
CA LYS A 426 -24.27 10.47 -22.38
C LYS A 426 -24.09 10.74 -23.87
N GLU A 427 -24.92 11.59 -24.41
CA GLU A 427 -24.88 12.00 -25.82
C GLU A 427 -23.62 12.83 -26.13
N GLU A 428 -23.24 13.74 -25.24
CA GLU A 428 -22.01 14.55 -25.37
C GLU A 428 -20.77 13.68 -25.28
N ILE A 429 -20.73 12.72 -24.33
CA ILE A 429 -19.61 11.76 -24.22
C ILE A 429 -19.54 10.87 -25.47
N ALA A 430 -20.66 10.35 -25.95
CA ALA A 430 -20.69 9.53 -27.16
C ALA A 430 -20.24 10.32 -28.40
N ALA A 431 -20.65 11.60 -28.52
CA ALA A 431 -20.20 12.49 -29.57
C ALA A 431 -18.67 12.73 -29.51
N LEU A 432 -18.11 12.94 -28.31
CA LEU A 432 -16.68 13.12 -28.11
C LEU A 432 -15.90 11.87 -28.55
N LEU A 433 -16.35 10.67 -28.18
CA LEU A 433 -15.74 9.42 -28.62
C LEU A 433 -15.77 9.25 -30.12
N LYS A 434 -16.89 9.57 -30.80
CA LYS A 434 -17.00 9.51 -32.27
C LYS A 434 -16.11 10.53 -32.98
N GLN A 435 -15.76 11.63 -32.33
CA GLN A 435 -14.90 12.68 -32.89
C GLN A 435 -13.41 12.39 -32.73
N MET A 436 -13.01 11.36 -31.98
CA MET A 436 -11.57 11.08 -31.70
C MET A 436 -10.71 11.06 -32.97
N SER A 437 -11.15 10.34 -33.99
CA SER A 437 -10.42 10.22 -35.27
C SER A 437 -10.27 11.55 -36.02
N SER A 438 -11.05 12.58 -35.68
CA SER A 438 -11.03 13.92 -36.28
C SER A 438 -10.38 14.98 -35.39
N PHE A 439 -9.86 14.65 -34.24
CA PHE A 439 -9.18 15.62 -33.38
C PHE A 439 -8.00 16.28 -34.14
N ASP A 440 -7.85 17.59 -33.98
CA ASP A 440 -6.73 18.35 -34.52
C ASP A 440 -5.50 18.15 -33.63
N LEU A 441 -4.69 17.14 -33.96
CA LEU A 441 -3.54 16.71 -33.17
C LEU A 441 -2.26 16.82 -33.99
N LYS A 442 -1.18 17.18 -33.29
CA LYS A 442 0.19 17.12 -33.81
C LYS A 442 0.92 15.92 -33.23
N PRO A 443 1.92 15.37 -33.92
CA PRO A 443 2.84 14.37 -33.37
C PRO A 443 3.42 14.86 -32.05
N TYR A 444 3.64 13.93 -31.13
CA TYR A 444 4.38 14.23 -29.90
C TYR A 444 5.84 14.59 -30.21
N GLU A 445 6.31 15.66 -29.60
CA GLU A 445 7.72 16.10 -29.70
C GLU A 445 8.45 15.73 -28.40
N ASP A 446 9.36 14.77 -28.49
CA ASP A 446 10.15 14.34 -27.34
C ASP A 446 11.34 15.27 -27.11
N LYS A 447 11.25 16.08 -26.06
CA LYS A 447 12.35 16.94 -25.64
C LYS A 447 13.30 16.13 -24.77
N VAL A 448 14.51 15.87 -25.29
CA VAL A 448 15.54 15.11 -24.60
C VAL A 448 16.75 16.00 -24.36
N SER A 449 17.27 16.00 -23.12
CA SER A 449 18.56 16.58 -22.79
C SER A 449 19.60 15.46 -22.65
N ASN A 450 20.76 15.63 -23.30
CA ASN A 450 21.89 14.71 -23.16
C ASN A 450 22.96 15.25 -22.18
N GLU A 451 22.59 16.21 -21.33
CA GLU A 451 23.51 16.76 -20.33
C GLU A 451 23.77 15.71 -19.24
N PRO A 452 25.01 15.61 -18.72
CA PRO A 452 25.31 14.81 -17.56
C PRO A 452 24.60 15.38 -16.33
N LEU A 453 24.30 14.55 -15.34
CA LEU A 453 23.67 14.99 -14.08
C LEU A 453 24.46 16.13 -13.44
N ILE A 454 25.79 16.04 -13.49
CA ILE A 454 26.72 17.06 -12.99
C ILE A 454 27.74 17.34 -14.12
N SER A 455 27.74 18.57 -14.59
CA SER A 455 28.68 19.04 -15.64
C SER A 455 29.97 19.66 -15.07
N GLU A 456 29.93 20.07 -13.82
CA GLU A 456 31.05 20.72 -13.12
C GLU A 456 32.00 19.69 -12.52
N ASP A 457 33.30 20.02 -12.46
CA ASP A 457 34.27 19.20 -11.74
C ASP A 457 34.13 19.43 -10.23
N ILE A 458 33.59 18.45 -9.52
CA ILE A 458 33.40 18.50 -8.08
C ILE A 458 34.76 18.33 -7.39
N LYS A 459 35.18 19.35 -6.66
CA LYS A 459 36.31 19.25 -5.72
C LYS A 459 35.88 18.42 -4.53
N GLY A 460 36.17 17.12 -4.56
CA GLY A 460 35.86 16.19 -3.48
C GLY A 460 36.60 16.49 -2.18
N GLY A 461 36.08 15.92 -1.11
CA GLY A 461 36.75 15.89 0.19
C GLY A 461 37.69 14.68 0.33
N LYS A 462 38.12 14.45 1.58
CA LYS A 462 38.99 13.31 1.97
C LYS A 462 38.35 12.56 3.13
N ILE A 463 38.59 11.26 3.22
CA ILE A 463 38.36 10.49 4.45
C ILE A 463 39.50 10.80 5.40
N VAL A 464 39.18 11.42 6.53
CA VAL A 464 40.17 11.81 7.56
C VAL A 464 40.24 10.81 8.75
N SER A 465 39.24 9.97 8.88
CA SER A 465 39.20 8.89 9.84
C SER A 465 38.38 7.71 9.31
N GLU A 466 38.87 6.50 9.58
CA GLU A 466 38.19 5.23 9.31
C GLU A 466 38.38 4.32 10.53
N LYS A 467 37.30 3.82 11.12
CA LYS A 467 37.32 2.95 12.30
C LYS A 467 36.20 1.93 12.23
N ALA A 468 36.49 0.69 12.62
CA ALA A 468 35.43 -0.28 12.88
C ALA A 468 34.55 0.22 14.04
N ASP A 469 33.24 0.03 13.89
CA ASP A 469 32.25 0.30 14.93
C ASP A 469 31.75 -1.01 15.52
N ASP A 470 31.87 -1.15 16.84
CA ASP A 470 31.47 -2.35 17.55
C ASP A 470 29.93 -2.49 17.63
N VAL A 471 29.19 -1.41 17.38
CA VAL A 471 27.72 -1.42 17.31
C VAL A 471 27.28 -1.78 15.91
N TYR A 472 26.54 -2.86 15.76
CA TYR A 472 26.04 -3.38 14.49
C TYR A 472 27.10 -3.79 13.45
N GLY A 473 28.39 -3.80 13.79
CA GLY A 473 29.47 -4.22 12.88
C GLY A 473 29.61 -3.35 11.64
N SER A 474 29.42 -2.04 11.77
CA SER A 474 29.61 -1.06 10.70
C SER A 474 31.04 -0.50 10.70
N THR A 475 31.42 0.17 9.60
CA THR A 475 32.63 0.98 9.52
C THR A 475 32.25 2.45 9.57
N LYS A 476 32.82 3.20 10.50
CA LYS A 476 32.64 4.65 10.61
C LYS A 476 33.70 5.38 9.81
N LEU A 477 33.27 6.21 8.87
CA LEU A 477 34.10 7.15 8.14
C LEU A 477 33.82 8.58 8.63
N VAL A 478 34.83 9.41 8.73
CA VAL A 478 34.69 10.87 8.94
C VAL A 478 35.33 11.56 7.74
N LEU A 479 34.61 12.48 7.12
CA LEU A 479 35.06 13.23 5.96
C LEU A 479 35.65 14.60 6.37
N SER A 480 36.46 15.18 5.49
CA SER A 480 37.14 16.45 5.76
C SER A 480 36.21 17.64 5.97
N ASN A 481 34.96 17.57 5.51
CA ASN A 481 33.92 18.57 5.75
C ASN A 481 33.09 18.31 7.01
N GLY A 482 33.45 17.32 7.82
CA GLY A 482 32.77 16.95 9.06
C GLY A 482 31.68 15.88 8.92
N VAL A 483 31.24 15.54 7.71
CA VAL A 483 30.26 14.48 7.48
C VAL A 483 30.72 13.17 8.08
N THR A 484 29.83 12.49 8.81
CA THR A 484 30.05 11.14 9.32
C THR A 484 29.26 10.15 8.47
N VAL A 485 29.89 9.03 8.09
CA VAL A 485 29.28 7.96 7.31
C VAL A 485 29.47 6.63 8.01
N TYR A 486 28.39 5.93 8.30
CA TYR A 486 28.43 4.54 8.79
C TYR A 486 28.08 3.61 7.64
N VAL A 487 28.94 2.64 7.39
CA VAL A 487 28.79 1.69 6.29
C VAL A 487 28.65 0.28 6.87
N LYS A 488 27.53 -0.37 6.59
CA LYS A 488 27.26 -1.75 6.97
C LYS A 488 27.06 -2.61 5.71
N PRO A 489 28.10 -3.31 5.25
CA PRO A 489 27.95 -4.28 4.18
C PRO A 489 27.05 -5.45 4.63
N THR A 490 26.15 -5.88 3.74
CA THR A 490 25.29 -7.04 3.93
C THR A 490 25.18 -7.83 2.63
N ASP A 491 24.77 -9.09 2.73
CA ASP A 491 24.52 -9.98 1.59
C ASP A 491 23.04 -10.40 1.45
N PHE A 492 22.13 -9.65 2.10
CA PHE A 492 20.69 -9.97 2.12
C PHE A 492 20.02 -9.77 0.75
N LYS A 493 20.51 -8.79 -0.01
CA LYS A 493 20.08 -8.46 -1.36
C LYS A 493 21.30 -8.27 -2.25
N ALA A 494 21.28 -8.88 -3.44
CA ALA A 494 22.39 -8.80 -4.39
C ALA A 494 22.47 -7.43 -5.08
N ASP A 495 21.33 -6.78 -5.30
CA ASP A 495 21.20 -5.58 -6.14
C ASP A 495 20.67 -4.37 -5.38
N GLN A 496 20.92 -4.28 -4.07
CA GLN A 496 20.42 -3.18 -3.25
C GLN A 496 21.48 -2.57 -2.34
N ILE A 497 21.58 -1.26 -2.38
CA ILE A 497 22.20 -0.41 -1.35
C ILE A 497 21.17 0.62 -0.92
N MET A 498 20.96 0.76 0.38
CA MET A 498 20.10 1.77 0.97
C MET A 498 20.95 2.83 1.66
N MET A 499 20.53 4.08 1.56
CA MET A 499 21.18 5.24 2.17
C MET A 499 20.17 6.05 2.97
N LYS A 500 20.61 6.57 4.12
CA LYS A 500 19.89 7.62 4.85
C LYS A 500 20.93 8.59 5.43
N GLY A 501 20.74 9.88 5.19
CA GLY A 501 21.45 10.96 5.89
C GLY A 501 20.46 11.68 6.81
N VAL A 502 20.87 12.04 8.01
CA VAL A 502 20.03 12.71 9.00
C VAL A 502 20.79 13.79 9.74
N SER A 503 20.13 14.91 10.02
CA SER A 503 20.56 15.98 10.91
C SER A 503 19.41 16.46 11.78
N LEU A 504 19.72 17.15 12.87
CA LEU A 504 18.73 17.70 13.80
C LEU A 504 18.35 19.13 13.43
N GLY A 505 17.08 19.48 13.64
CA GLY A 505 16.53 20.81 13.38
C GLY A 505 15.10 20.69 12.88
N GLY A 506 14.94 20.19 11.69
CA GLY A 506 13.66 20.03 11.04
C GLY A 506 12.88 21.32 10.89
N THR A 507 11.57 21.21 10.79
CA THR A 507 10.67 22.37 10.75
C THR A 507 10.54 23.08 12.09
N SER A 508 11.00 22.46 13.19
CA SER A 508 10.88 23.01 14.53
C SER A 508 11.58 24.35 14.70
N VAL A 509 12.62 24.61 13.93
CA VAL A 509 13.43 25.83 14.01
C VAL A 509 12.73 27.07 13.44
N PHE A 510 11.72 26.88 12.60
CA PHE A 510 10.95 27.97 11.98
C PHE A 510 9.83 28.45 12.91
N PRO A 511 9.45 29.73 12.82
CA PRO A 511 8.38 30.29 13.65
C PRO A 511 6.99 29.78 13.25
N ASN A 512 6.05 29.81 14.21
CA ASN A 512 4.70 29.24 14.01
C ASN A 512 3.82 30.02 13.03
N ASP A 513 4.08 31.30 12.79
CA ASP A 513 3.36 32.12 11.81
C ASP A 513 3.66 31.74 10.35
N GLU A 514 4.68 30.93 10.13
CA GLU A 514 5.02 30.36 8.82
C GLU A 514 4.38 28.98 8.55
N ILE A 515 3.40 28.60 9.34
CA ILE A 515 2.86 27.21 9.31
C ILE A 515 2.34 26.78 7.93
N ILE A 516 1.81 27.69 7.11
CA ILE A 516 1.35 27.36 5.76
C ILE A 516 2.54 26.89 4.92
N ASN A 517 3.64 27.65 4.90
CA ASN A 517 4.87 27.27 4.20
C ASN A 517 5.48 25.99 4.78
N ILE A 518 5.53 25.87 6.11
CA ILE A 518 6.02 24.68 6.81
C ILE A 518 5.22 23.43 6.38
N SER A 519 3.90 23.54 6.33
CA SER A 519 3.03 22.41 5.96
C SER A 519 3.22 21.94 4.52
N GLN A 520 3.70 22.81 3.63
CA GLN A 520 3.92 22.55 2.20
C GLN A 520 5.40 22.40 1.83
N LEU A 521 6.31 22.51 2.79
CA LEU A 521 7.75 22.51 2.54
C LEU A 521 8.22 21.28 1.74
N ASN A 522 7.85 20.08 2.15
CA ASN A 522 8.22 18.84 1.46
C ASN A 522 7.58 18.67 0.07
N GLY A 523 6.37 19.22 -0.12
CA GLY A 523 5.66 19.13 -1.41
C GLY A 523 6.22 20.11 -2.45
N VAL A 524 6.69 21.27 -2.01
CA VAL A 524 7.05 22.40 -2.88
C VAL A 524 8.55 22.54 -3.09
N ALA A 525 9.39 22.28 -2.09
CA ALA A 525 10.83 22.61 -2.16
C ALA A 525 11.53 22.06 -3.42
N LEU A 526 11.25 20.82 -3.79
CA LEU A 526 11.83 20.16 -4.97
C LEU A 526 10.83 20.00 -6.12
N VAL A 527 9.74 20.76 -6.14
CA VAL A 527 8.72 20.63 -7.21
C VAL A 527 9.29 20.93 -8.59
N GLY A 528 10.23 21.86 -8.66
CA GLY A 528 10.93 22.25 -9.89
C GLY A 528 12.04 21.31 -10.34
N GLY A 529 12.38 20.29 -9.53
CA GLY A 529 13.50 19.39 -9.81
C GLY A 529 14.80 19.75 -9.08
N ILE A 530 15.93 19.26 -9.61
CA ILE A 530 17.28 19.47 -9.04
C ILE A 530 18.30 19.77 -10.13
N GLY A 531 19.33 20.55 -9.82
CA GLY A 531 20.34 20.95 -10.77
C GLY A 531 19.74 21.67 -11.99
N ASN A 532 20.07 21.21 -13.18
CA ASN A 532 19.50 21.71 -14.44
C ASN A 532 18.23 20.96 -14.87
N PHE A 533 17.79 19.94 -14.13
CA PHE A 533 16.74 19.03 -14.55
C PHE A 533 15.42 19.36 -13.88
N SER A 534 14.37 19.55 -14.68
CA SER A 534 12.99 19.41 -14.20
C SER A 534 12.74 17.96 -13.73
N LYS A 535 11.63 17.69 -13.06
CA LYS A 535 11.27 16.31 -12.68
C LYS A 535 11.11 15.40 -13.90
N VAL A 536 10.56 15.93 -14.99
CA VAL A 536 10.40 15.20 -16.25
C VAL A 536 11.79 14.91 -16.88
N ASP A 537 12.64 15.93 -17.01
CA ASP A 537 13.97 15.75 -17.60
C ASP A 537 14.84 14.80 -16.76
N LEU A 538 14.76 14.89 -15.44
CA LEU A 538 15.45 13.98 -14.53
C LEU A 538 15.01 12.53 -14.72
N SER A 539 13.72 12.29 -14.84
CA SER A 539 13.19 10.95 -15.12
C SER A 539 13.71 10.40 -16.46
N LYS A 540 13.77 11.24 -17.49
CA LYS A 540 14.32 10.86 -18.79
C LYS A 540 15.83 10.56 -18.70
N ALA A 541 16.59 11.40 -17.98
CA ALA A 541 18.03 11.24 -17.79
C ALA A 541 18.42 9.99 -16.99
N LEU A 542 17.54 9.52 -16.12
CA LEU A 542 17.73 8.33 -15.27
C LEU A 542 17.23 7.04 -15.92
N ALA A 543 16.77 7.06 -17.17
CA ALA A 543 16.31 5.86 -17.85
C ALA A 543 17.39 4.76 -17.87
N GLY A 544 17.01 3.54 -17.48
CA GLY A 544 17.92 2.40 -17.35
C GLY A 544 18.83 2.43 -16.12
N LYS A 545 18.65 3.40 -15.20
CA LYS A 545 19.36 3.50 -13.92
C LYS A 545 18.47 3.05 -12.76
N ARG A 546 19.04 2.29 -11.86
CA ARG A 546 18.41 1.95 -10.58
C ARG A 546 19.03 2.79 -9.47
N ALA A 547 18.66 4.05 -9.41
CA ALA A 547 19.07 4.99 -8.37
C ALA A 547 17.96 6.00 -8.11
N SER A 548 17.70 6.25 -6.84
CA SER A 548 16.74 7.26 -6.41
C SER A 548 17.25 7.96 -5.15
N VAL A 549 16.96 9.27 -5.03
CA VAL A 549 17.23 10.07 -3.84
C VAL A 549 16.07 11.02 -3.60
N GLY A 550 15.68 11.19 -2.35
CA GLY A 550 14.68 12.15 -1.92
C GLY A 550 15.09 12.83 -0.62
N ALA A 551 14.64 14.06 -0.45
CA ALA A 551 14.80 14.84 0.77
C ALA A 551 13.50 14.88 1.57
N GLY A 552 13.60 14.95 2.89
CA GLY A 552 12.47 15.09 3.81
C GLY A 552 12.84 15.99 5.00
N ILE A 553 11.95 16.90 5.35
CA ILE A 553 12.11 17.77 6.51
C ILE A 553 10.95 17.47 7.46
N GLY A 554 11.24 16.73 8.53
CA GLY A 554 10.32 16.39 9.59
C GLY A 554 10.22 17.51 10.64
N ASN A 555 9.57 17.22 11.76
CA ASN A 555 9.45 18.20 12.83
C ASN A 555 10.81 18.51 13.48
N THR A 556 11.60 17.48 13.78
CA THR A 556 12.86 17.59 14.55
C THR A 556 14.12 17.26 13.76
N THR A 557 13.97 16.76 12.54
CA THR A 557 15.08 16.32 11.69
C THR A 557 14.87 16.71 10.24
N GLU A 558 15.96 16.92 9.52
CA GLU A 558 16.01 16.85 8.06
C GLU A 558 16.72 15.58 7.63
N THR A 559 16.26 14.99 6.55
CA THR A 559 16.75 13.69 6.04
C THR A 559 16.98 13.72 4.54
N ILE A 560 17.97 12.94 4.09
CA ILE A 560 18.12 12.52 2.69
C ILE A 560 18.12 10.99 2.68
N SER A 561 17.27 10.40 1.87
CA SER A 561 17.16 8.96 1.70
C SER A 561 17.40 8.56 0.25
N GLY A 562 18.07 7.44 0.04
CA GLY A 562 18.32 6.93 -1.30
C GLY A 562 18.38 5.41 -1.35
N SER A 563 18.24 4.88 -2.55
CA SER A 563 18.47 3.47 -2.84
C SER A 563 19.02 3.31 -4.25
N CYS A 564 19.91 2.35 -4.44
CA CYS A 564 20.48 2.06 -5.75
C CYS A 564 20.90 0.59 -5.87
N SER A 565 21.18 0.17 -7.13
CA SER A 565 22.01 -1.01 -7.39
C SER A 565 23.48 -0.70 -7.11
N PRO A 566 24.34 -1.70 -6.85
CA PRO A 566 25.76 -1.45 -6.72
C PRO A 566 26.40 -0.74 -7.92
N LYS A 567 25.96 -1.07 -9.14
CA LYS A 567 26.48 -0.44 -10.37
C LYS A 567 26.08 1.04 -10.51
N ASP A 568 24.96 1.45 -9.92
CA ASP A 568 24.43 2.81 -9.99
C ASP A 568 24.75 3.65 -8.74
N PHE A 569 25.70 3.19 -7.91
CA PHE A 569 26.05 3.87 -6.66
C PHE A 569 26.54 5.31 -6.91
N GLU A 570 27.36 5.53 -7.95
CA GLU A 570 27.79 6.89 -8.31
C GLU A 570 26.61 7.78 -8.71
N THR A 571 25.63 7.24 -9.44
CA THR A 571 24.40 7.96 -9.77
C THR A 571 23.65 8.39 -8.50
N MET A 572 23.53 7.51 -7.52
CA MET A 572 22.92 7.87 -6.22
C MET A 572 23.70 8.96 -5.49
N MET A 573 25.04 8.93 -5.54
CA MET A 573 25.86 9.97 -4.93
C MET A 573 25.70 11.33 -5.66
N GLN A 574 25.65 11.34 -6.98
CA GLN A 574 25.37 12.54 -7.79
C GLN A 574 23.98 13.13 -7.45
N LEU A 575 22.95 12.29 -7.39
CA LEU A 575 21.61 12.72 -6.99
C LEU A 575 21.58 13.29 -5.57
N THR A 576 22.33 12.67 -4.66
CA THR A 576 22.45 13.15 -3.27
C THR A 576 23.09 14.54 -3.23
N TYR A 577 24.18 14.74 -3.96
CA TYR A 577 24.85 16.04 -4.07
C TYR A 577 23.90 17.12 -4.62
N LEU A 578 23.21 16.84 -5.73
CA LEU A 578 22.27 17.80 -6.34
C LEU A 578 21.05 18.08 -5.46
N THR A 579 20.49 17.06 -4.81
CA THR A 579 19.36 17.21 -3.89
C THR A 579 19.73 18.10 -2.70
N PHE A 580 20.96 17.97 -2.22
CA PHE A 580 21.45 18.75 -1.09
C PHE A 580 21.76 20.22 -1.49
N THR A 581 22.38 20.42 -2.66
CA THR A 581 22.97 21.72 -3.02
C THR A 581 22.17 22.54 -4.00
N SER A 582 21.33 21.91 -4.83
CA SER A 582 20.83 22.51 -6.07
C SER A 582 19.32 22.32 -6.28
N PRO A 583 18.46 22.72 -5.33
CA PRO A 583 17.02 22.75 -5.58
C PRO A 583 16.73 23.72 -6.73
N ARG A 584 16.05 23.23 -7.77
CA ARG A 584 15.71 24.02 -8.96
C ARG A 584 14.40 24.75 -8.75
N LYS A 585 14.39 26.07 -9.02
CA LYS A 585 13.15 26.84 -9.03
C LYS A 585 12.47 26.72 -10.40
N ASP A 586 11.16 26.42 -10.38
CA ASP A 586 10.32 26.33 -11.56
C ASP A 586 8.91 26.80 -11.21
N ASN A 587 8.54 27.97 -11.69
CA ASN A 587 7.27 28.59 -11.39
C ASN A 587 6.08 27.85 -12.02
N GLU A 588 6.27 27.25 -13.21
CA GLU A 588 5.20 26.47 -13.85
C GLU A 588 4.90 25.19 -13.06
N ALA A 589 5.93 24.50 -12.60
CA ALA A 589 5.77 23.32 -11.73
C ALA A 589 5.10 23.69 -10.39
N PHE A 590 5.42 24.85 -9.83
CA PHE A 590 4.79 25.36 -8.62
C PHE A 590 3.31 25.69 -8.84
N GLU A 591 2.96 26.40 -9.94
CA GLU A 591 1.55 26.66 -10.28
C GLU A 591 0.78 25.35 -10.53
N SER A 592 1.39 24.39 -11.20
CA SER A 592 0.83 23.04 -11.34
C SER A 592 0.52 22.39 -9.97
N TYR A 593 1.46 22.48 -9.05
CA TYR A 593 1.29 21.95 -7.68
C TYR A 593 0.11 22.62 -6.97
N LYS A 594 0.04 23.97 -6.96
CA LYS A 594 -1.05 24.71 -6.34
C LYS A 594 -2.42 24.36 -6.93
N ASN A 595 -2.50 24.27 -8.25
CA ASN A 595 -3.75 23.94 -8.93
C ASN A 595 -4.26 22.54 -8.57
N ARG A 596 -3.37 21.56 -8.49
CA ARG A 596 -3.74 20.21 -8.03
C ARG A 596 -4.13 20.20 -6.55
N LEU A 597 -3.41 20.92 -5.71
CA LEU A 597 -3.70 21.01 -4.28
C LEU A 597 -5.07 21.69 -4.04
N LYS A 598 -5.37 22.77 -4.74
CA LYS A 598 -6.71 23.42 -4.69
C LYS A 598 -7.79 22.42 -5.08
N ALA A 599 -7.61 21.70 -6.19
CA ALA A 599 -8.58 20.70 -6.65
C ALA A 599 -8.80 19.59 -5.61
N GLN A 600 -7.75 19.16 -4.92
CA GLN A 600 -7.87 18.15 -3.86
C GLN A 600 -8.63 18.68 -2.63
N LEU A 601 -8.42 19.94 -2.27
CA LEU A 601 -9.03 20.56 -1.09
C LEU A 601 -10.46 21.03 -1.32
N GLN A 602 -10.83 21.40 -2.55
CA GLN A 602 -12.08 22.10 -2.91
C GLN A 602 -13.35 21.41 -2.39
N ASN A 603 -13.38 20.10 -2.32
CA ASN A 603 -14.53 19.31 -1.86
C ASN A 603 -14.14 18.19 -0.87
N SER A 604 -13.01 18.35 -0.20
CA SER A 604 -12.49 17.31 0.72
C SER A 604 -13.44 17.00 1.87
N ASP A 605 -14.27 17.97 2.28
CA ASP A 605 -15.26 17.81 3.35
C ASP A 605 -16.46 16.91 2.97
N ALA A 606 -16.59 16.51 1.70
CA ALA A 606 -17.55 15.49 1.28
C ALA A 606 -17.27 14.13 1.95
N ASN A 607 -16.00 13.79 2.14
CA ASN A 607 -15.64 12.58 2.85
C ASN A 607 -15.86 12.75 4.37
N PRO A 608 -16.72 11.93 5.00
CA PRO A 608 -16.98 12.02 6.44
C PRO A 608 -15.73 11.89 7.31
N MET A 609 -14.75 11.09 6.89
CA MET A 609 -13.51 10.89 7.64
C MET A 609 -12.63 12.15 7.70
N THR A 610 -12.80 13.09 6.79
CA THR A 610 -12.12 14.40 6.88
C THR A 610 -12.58 15.15 8.13
N ALA A 611 -13.90 15.21 8.38
CA ALA A 611 -14.44 15.84 9.58
C ALA A 611 -14.00 15.11 10.88
N PHE A 612 -13.92 13.80 10.85
CA PHE A 612 -13.42 13.01 11.99
C PHE A 612 -11.96 13.35 12.29
N SER A 613 -11.08 13.31 11.29
CA SER A 613 -9.65 13.60 11.42
C SER A 613 -9.39 15.03 11.94
N ASP A 614 -10.15 16.02 11.45
CA ASP A 614 -10.05 17.39 11.92
C ASP A 614 -10.47 17.53 13.39
N THR A 615 -11.56 16.86 13.78
CA THR A 615 -12.03 16.85 15.16
C THR A 615 -11.03 16.18 16.09
N VAL A 616 -10.42 15.08 15.66
CA VAL A 616 -9.32 14.41 16.40
C VAL A 616 -8.15 15.37 16.58
N THR A 617 -7.70 16.04 15.53
CA THR A 617 -6.57 16.98 15.61
C THR A 617 -6.83 18.09 16.62
N ARG A 618 -8.04 18.67 16.62
CA ARG A 618 -8.44 19.69 17.61
C ARG A 618 -8.58 19.14 19.03
N ALA A 619 -9.07 17.91 19.16
CA ALA A 619 -9.16 17.24 20.46
C ALA A 619 -7.77 17.05 21.06
N LEU A 620 -6.80 16.65 20.25
CA LEU A 620 -5.42 16.40 20.68
C LEU A 620 -4.67 17.70 21.03
N TYR A 621 -4.72 18.68 20.16
CA TYR A 621 -3.81 19.83 20.21
C TYR A 621 -4.50 21.18 20.45
N GLY A 622 -5.83 21.20 20.55
CA GLY A 622 -6.59 22.44 20.71
C GLY A 622 -6.38 23.39 19.53
N ASP A 623 -6.17 24.67 19.85
CA ASP A 623 -5.92 25.72 18.86
C ASP A 623 -4.42 26.00 18.66
N HIS A 624 -3.56 24.97 18.84
CA HIS A 624 -2.14 25.14 18.63
C HIS A 624 -1.84 25.55 17.18
N PRO A 625 -1.04 26.60 16.91
CA PRO A 625 -0.85 27.13 15.55
C PRO A 625 -0.35 26.07 14.53
N ARG A 626 0.40 25.07 14.99
CA ARG A 626 0.91 24.00 14.14
C ARG A 626 -0.10 22.87 13.85
N ALA A 627 -1.21 22.84 14.55
CA ALA A 627 -2.32 21.91 14.32
C ALA A 627 -3.30 22.47 13.27
N ILE A 628 -2.75 22.88 12.12
CA ILE A 628 -3.53 23.53 11.06
C ILE A 628 -4.20 22.50 10.14
N LYS A 629 -5.45 22.77 9.75
CA LYS A 629 -6.08 22.18 8.58
C LYS A 629 -5.89 23.12 7.39
N LEU A 630 -5.17 22.68 6.38
CA LEU A 630 -5.04 23.44 5.14
C LEU A 630 -6.41 23.50 4.43
N LYS A 631 -6.80 24.70 4.02
CA LYS A 631 -8.01 24.97 3.23
C LYS A 631 -7.63 25.48 1.85
N GLU A 632 -8.53 25.32 0.88
CA GLU A 632 -8.33 25.82 -0.48
C GLU A 632 -7.93 27.31 -0.47
N SER A 633 -8.60 28.15 0.31
CA SER A 633 -8.32 29.59 0.43
C SER A 633 -6.92 29.93 0.97
N MET A 634 -6.21 28.98 1.55
CA MET A 634 -4.86 29.19 2.09
C MET A 634 -3.78 28.85 1.05
N VAL A 635 -4.11 28.16 -0.02
CA VAL A 635 -3.14 27.68 -1.02
C VAL A 635 -2.38 28.83 -1.68
N ASP A 636 -3.05 29.97 -1.92
CA ASP A 636 -2.40 31.14 -2.50
C ASP A 636 -1.46 31.90 -1.55
N GLN A 637 -1.44 31.53 -0.26
CA GLN A 637 -0.52 32.07 0.73
C GLN A 637 0.80 31.28 0.78
N ILE A 638 0.93 30.20 0.01
CA ILE A 638 2.17 29.42 -0.08
C ILE A 638 3.21 30.24 -0.85
N ASP A 639 4.31 30.56 -0.18
CA ASP A 639 5.41 31.33 -0.74
C ASP A 639 6.55 30.42 -1.18
N TYR A 640 6.73 30.29 -2.51
CA TYR A 640 7.73 29.40 -3.09
C TYR A 640 9.16 29.82 -2.79
N ASP A 641 9.44 31.14 -2.83
CA ASP A 641 10.77 31.66 -2.52
C ASP A 641 11.13 31.40 -1.05
N ARG A 642 10.18 31.65 -0.16
CA ARG A 642 10.37 31.35 1.26
C ARG A 642 10.59 29.85 1.53
N ILE A 643 9.85 29.00 0.87
CA ILE A 643 10.04 27.54 0.98
C ILE A 643 11.44 27.12 0.49
N LEU A 644 11.93 27.68 -0.61
CA LEU A 644 13.30 27.40 -1.07
C LEU A 644 14.36 27.92 -0.11
N GLU A 645 14.15 29.06 0.53
CA GLU A 645 15.04 29.57 1.61
C GLU A 645 15.04 28.61 2.81
N MET A 646 13.87 28.14 3.25
CA MET A 646 13.74 27.17 4.34
C MET A 646 14.48 25.86 4.00
N TYR A 647 14.29 25.36 2.77
CA TYR A 647 14.96 24.16 2.30
C TYR A 647 16.49 24.34 2.30
N LYS A 648 16.99 25.41 1.70
CA LYS A 648 18.42 25.74 1.67
C LYS A 648 19.01 25.93 3.08
N ASP A 649 18.23 26.47 4.01
CA ASP A 649 18.70 26.60 5.40
C ASP A 649 18.89 25.24 6.06
N ARG A 650 18.00 24.26 5.79
CA ARG A 650 18.15 22.93 6.38
C ARG A 650 19.34 22.15 5.81
N TYR A 651 19.69 22.38 4.56
CA TYR A 651 20.76 21.65 3.86
C TYR A 651 22.05 22.46 3.62
N LYS A 652 22.24 23.60 4.26
CA LYS A 652 23.45 24.43 4.10
C LYS A 652 24.68 23.95 4.86
N ASP A 653 24.52 22.99 5.79
CA ASP A 653 25.63 22.46 6.59
C ASP A 653 25.55 20.93 6.66
N ALA A 654 26.51 20.29 6.01
CA ALA A 654 26.64 18.83 6.05
C ALA A 654 27.46 18.32 7.22
N SER A 655 28.16 19.20 7.97
CA SER A 655 29.03 18.80 9.07
C SER A 655 28.30 18.14 10.24
N ASP A 656 27.02 18.40 10.40
CA ASP A 656 26.14 17.79 11.41
C ASP A 656 25.31 16.62 10.89
N PHE A 657 25.44 16.28 9.59
CA PHE A 657 24.79 15.10 9.01
C PHE A 657 25.56 13.82 9.34
N THR A 658 24.79 12.80 9.71
CA THR A 658 25.26 11.43 9.75
C THR A 658 24.57 10.64 8.64
N PHE A 659 25.39 9.99 7.80
CA PHE A 659 24.91 9.12 6.73
C PHE A 659 25.06 7.64 7.10
N TYR A 660 24.13 6.84 6.71
CA TYR A 660 24.13 5.38 6.85
C TYR A 660 24.01 4.75 5.46
N LEU A 661 24.87 3.80 5.17
CA LEU A 661 24.86 2.98 3.96
C LEU A 661 24.77 1.52 4.37
N VAL A 662 23.71 0.84 3.93
CA VAL A 662 23.45 -0.58 4.25
C VAL A 662 23.10 -1.33 2.97
N GLY A 663 23.72 -2.48 2.75
CA GLY A 663 23.44 -3.32 1.60
C GLY A 663 24.67 -3.95 0.98
N ASN A 664 24.60 -4.30 -0.30
CA ASN A 664 25.70 -4.89 -1.05
C ASN A 664 26.78 -3.85 -1.37
N VAL A 665 27.47 -3.39 -0.34
CA VAL A 665 28.48 -2.32 -0.41
C VAL A 665 29.87 -2.94 -0.50
N ASN A 666 30.58 -2.67 -1.60
CA ASN A 666 32.03 -2.84 -1.67
C ASN A 666 32.71 -1.56 -1.20
N LEU A 667 33.07 -1.49 0.08
CA LEU A 667 33.55 -0.26 0.70
C LEU A 667 34.79 0.31 0.01
N GLU A 668 35.77 -0.53 -0.35
CA GLU A 668 37.00 -0.06 -0.99
C GLU A 668 36.76 0.61 -2.36
N GLN A 669 35.85 0.05 -3.15
CA GLN A 669 35.48 0.62 -4.44
C GLN A 669 34.61 1.89 -4.28
N MET A 670 33.83 2.00 -3.20
CA MET A 670 32.88 3.10 -3.00
C MET A 670 33.47 4.28 -2.22
N LYS A 671 34.53 4.09 -1.44
CA LYS A 671 35.22 5.17 -0.70
C LYS A 671 35.55 6.40 -1.55
N PRO A 672 36.11 6.27 -2.78
CA PRO A 672 36.42 7.44 -3.60
C PRO A 672 35.16 8.26 -3.98
N MET A 673 34.04 7.58 -4.24
CA MET A 673 32.77 8.25 -4.56
C MET A 673 32.16 8.91 -3.33
N ILE A 674 32.21 8.25 -2.16
CA ILE A 674 31.79 8.83 -0.88
C ILE A 674 32.59 10.10 -0.60
N ALA A 675 33.91 10.05 -0.71
CA ALA A 675 34.79 11.20 -0.49
C ALA A 675 34.54 12.33 -1.51
N LYS A 676 34.33 11.98 -2.79
CA LYS A 676 34.08 12.94 -3.86
C LYS A 676 32.74 13.68 -3.63
N TYR A 677 31.65 13.00 -3.44
CA TYR A 677 30.31 13.60 -3.44
C TYR A 677 29.86 14.06 -2.06
N LEU A 678 29.91 13.20 -1.02
CA LEU A 678 29.54 13.60 0.33
C LEU A 678 30.58 14.53 0.97
N GLY A 679 31.87 14.35 0.64
CA GLY A 679 32.92 15.23 1.10
C GLY A 679 32.94 16.61 0.44
N ALA A 680 32.21 16.80 -0.65
CA ALA A 680 32.01 18.09 -1.33
C ALA A 680 30.77 18.85 -0.87
N LEU A 681 29.93 18.25 -0.02
CA LEU A 681 28.76 18.92 0.52
C LEU A 681 29.16 20.15 1.36
N PRO A 682 28.37 21.24 1.31
CA PRO A 682 28.70 22.46 2.03
C PRO A 682 28.79 22.22 3.54
N SER A 683 29.70 22.91 4.20
CA SER A 683 29.89 22.80 5.66
C SER A 683 30.23 24.18 6.23
N ILE A 684 29.52 24.56 7.29
CA ILE A 684 29.72 25.80 8.04
C ILE A 684 29.99 25.54 9.52
N ASN A 685 30.09 24.25 9.90
CA ASN A 685 30.28 23.79 11.29
C ASN A 685 29.21 24.30 12.26
N ARG A 686 27.95 24.36 11.80
CA ARG A 686 26.81 24.73 12.63
C ARG A 686 26.53 23.61 13.62
N LYS A 687 26.33 23.96 14.87
CA LYS A 687 25.80 23.03 15.87
C LYS A 687 24.35 23.37 16.11
N GLU A 688 23.47 22.57 15.59
CA GLU A 688 22.04 22.78 15.68
C GLU A 688 21.33 21.59 16.34
N THR A 689 20.22 21.88 16.98
CA THR A 689 19.28 20.91 17.49
C THR A 689 17.87 21.40 17.22
N PHE A 690 16.89 20.54 17.40
CA PHE A 690 15.49 20.92 17.24
C PHE A 690 15.01 21.84 18.38
N LYS A 691 13.95 22.60 18.13
CA LYS A 691 13.22 23.39 19.11
C LYS A 691 11.97 22.65 19.55
N ASP A 692 11.65 22.73 20.83
CA ASP A 692 10.38 22.25 21.35
C ASP A 692 9.30 23.34 21.15
N ASN A 693 8.41 23.15 20.16
CA ASN A 693 7.34 24.08 19.83
C ASN A 693 6.11 23.97 20.73
N LYS A 694 6.18 23.14 21.79
CA LYS A 694 5.12 22.94 22.78
C LYS A 694 3.80 22.39 22.18
N MET A 695 3.87 21.74 21.04
CA MET A 695 2.74 21.03 20.47
C MET A 695 2.54 19.69 21.19
N TYR A 696 1.89 19.75 22.35
CA TYR A 696 1.67 18.61 23.22
C TYR A 696 0.23 18.13 23.17
N ILE A 697 0.03 16.84 23.35
CA ILE A 697 -1.30 16.26 23.52
C ILE A 697 -1.95 16.88 24.76
N ARG A 698 -3.24 17.19 24.65
CA ARG A 698 -4.08 17.72 25.73
C ARG A 698 -4.02 16.80 26.94
N LYS A 699 -3.92 17.40 28.11
CA LYS A 699 -3.97 16.68 29.39
C LYS A 699 -5.39 16.67 29.98
N GLY A 700 -5.64 15.68 30.82
CA GLY A 700 -6.94 15.45 31.45
C GLY A 700 -7.93 14.73 30.54
N GLU A 701 -9.16 14.62 31.03
CA GLU A 701 -10.25 13.98 30.29
C GLU A 701 -10.89 14.97 29.31
N TYR A 702 -11.09 14.52 28.07
CA TYR A 702 -11.77 15.28 27.03
C TYR A 702 -12.65 14.37 26.19
N LYS A 703 -13.91 14.73 26.08
CA LYS A 703 -14.89 13.98 25.24
C LYS A 703 -15.51 14.94 24.23
N ASN A 704 -15.58 14.48 22.99
CA ASN A 704 -16.27 15.17 21.92
C ASN A 704 -17.06 14.15 21.09
N GLU A 705 -18.36 14.31 21.12
CA GLU A 705 -19.27 13.57 20.25
C GLU A 705 -19.94 14.57 19.29
N PHE A 706 -19.89 14.29 18.01
CA PHE A 706 -20.50 15.13 16.99
C PHE A 706 -21.24 14.29 15.95
N ALA A 707 -22.23 14.93 15.32
CA ALA A 707 -23.03 14.31 14.28
C ALA A 707 -22.53 14.71 12.89
N LYS A 708 -22.38 13.73 12.02
CA LYS A 708 -22.11 13.92 10.59
C LYS A 708 -23.00 12.99 9.80
N LYS A 709 -23.81 13.56 8.89
CA LYS A 709 -24.64 12.76 8.00
C LYS A 709 -23.77 11.94 7.06
N GLN A 710 -24.07 10.66 6.96
CA GLN A 710 -23.42 9.68 6.09
C GLN A 710 -24.50 8.92 5.33
N GLU A 711 -24.22 8.49 4.12
CA GLU A 711 -25.17 7.69 3.33
C GLU A 711 -25.32 6.27 3.92
N THR A 712 -24.23 5.71 4.43
CA THR A 712 -24.27 4.49 5.22
C THR A 712 -24.18 4.85 6.70
N PRO A 713 -25.21 4.58 7.52
CA PRO A 713 -25.18 4.90 8.95
C PRO A 713 -24.02 4.21 9.66
N MET A 714 -23.09 5.01 10.19
CA MET A 714 -21.88 4.51 10.86
C MET A 714 -21.48 5.45 12.01
N ALA A 715 -21.00 4.88 13.10
CA ALA A 715 -20.29 5.56 14.15
C ALA A 715 -18.80 5.22 14.07
N THR A 716 -17.94 6.24 14.15
CA THR A 716 -16.47 6.08 14.28
C THR A 716 -16.05 6.58 15.63
N ILE A 717 -15.40 5.74 16.42
CA ILE A 717 -15.03 6.00 17.81
C ILE A 717 -13.50 5.91 17.95
N MET A 718 -12.91 6.89 18.62
CA MET A 718 -11.50 6.87 19.03
C MET A 718 -11.38 7.12 20.52
N PHE A 719 -10.62 6.28 21.18
CA PHE A 719 -10.05 6.52 22.50
C PHE A 719 -8.54 6.73 22.37
N LEU A 720 -8.02 7.69 23.10
CA LEU A 720 -6.59 7.94 23.17
C LEU A 720 -6.20 8.21 24.61
N TYR A 721 -5.26 7.41 25.09
CA TYR A 721 -4.64 7.55 26.41
C TYR A 721 -3.20 8.04 26.23
N SER A 722 -2.78 9.03 27.01
CA SER A 722 -1.43 9.58 26.89
C SER A 722 -0.77 9.79 28.24
N GLY A 723 0.56 9.75 28.27
CA GLY A 723 1.29 9.97 29.50
C GLY A 723 2.81 10.01 29.32
N THR A 724 3.50 10.44 30.37
CA THR A 724 4.96 10.37 30.39
C THR A 724 5.42 8.94 30.62
N CYS A 725 6.32 8.46 29.80
CA CYS A 725 6.95 7.15 29.93
C CYS A 725 8.39 7.24 29.45
N LYS A 726 9.31 6.63 30.17
CA LYS A 726 10.71 6.57 29.78
C LYS A 726 10.87 5.87 28.43
N TYR A 727 11.62 6.49 27.53
CA TYR A 727 11.97 5.92 26.25
C TYR A 727 13.17 4.99 26.41
N ASP A 728 12.94 3.69 26.43
CA ASP A 728 13.97 2.66 26.40
C ASP A 728 13.45 1.38 25.75
N LEU A 729 14.36 0.45 25.44
CA LEU A 729 14.03 -0.80 24.77
C LEU A 729 12.97 -1.62 25.53
N ARG A 730 13.05 -1.65 26.87
CA ARG A 730 12.08 -2.40 27.69
C ARG A 730 10.69 -1.81 27.58
N SER A 731 10.57 -0.48 27.68
CA SER A 731 9.28 0.22 27.54
C SER A 731 8.67 0.04 26.16
N ASN A 732 9.48 0.12 25.08
CA ASN A 732 9.03 -0.18 23.71
C ASN A 732 8.58 -1.64 23.56
N THR A 733 9.28 -2.58 24.19
CA THR A 733 8.90 -4.00 24.18
C THR A 733 7.61 -4.22 24.95
N LEU A 734 7.43 -3.63 26.13
CA LEU A 734 6.18 -3.69 26.91
C LEU A 734 5.00 -3.12 26.14
N LEU A 735 5.20 -2.02 25.43
CA LEU A 735 4.17 -1.44 24.57
C LEU A 735 3.76 -2.41 23.44
N SER A 736 4.73 -3.06 22.82
CA SER A 736 4.44 -4.06 21.79
C SER A 736 3.66 -5.27 22.33
N PHE A 737 3.92 -5.69 23.57
CA PHE A 737 3.13 -6.72 24.24
C PHE A 737 1.70 -6.26 24.54
N LEU A 738 1.56 -5.03 25.02
CA LEU A 738 0.26 -4.44 25.33
C LEU A 738 -0.62 -4.31 24.08
N ASP A 739 -0.08 -3.77 23.00
CA ASP A 739 -0.81 -3.61 21.74
C ASP A 739 -1.35 -4.94 21.23
N GLN A 740 -0.51 -5.97 21.20
CA GLN A 740 -0.92 -7.28 20.72
C GLN A 740 -1.91 -7.96 21.67
N ALA A 741 -1.74 -7.79 22.97
CA ALA A 741 -2.68 -8.36 23.96
C ALA A 741 -4.07 -7.72 23.83
N LEU A 742 -4.15 -6.40 23.65
CA LEU A 742 -5.40 -5.69 23.44
C LEU A 742 -6.05 -6.03 22.09
N ASP A 743 -5.25 -6.15 21.01
CA ASP A 743 -5.74 -6.62 19.71
C ASP A 743 -6.49 -7.96 19.85
N MET A 744 -5.90 -8.95 20.54
CA MET A 744 -6.51 -10.26 20.75
C MET A 744 -7.80 -10.15 21.58
N VAL A 745 -7.78 -9.37 22.67
CA VAL A 745 -8.95 -9.19 23.55
C VAL A 745 -10.08 -8.49 22.81
N TYR A 746 -9.81 -7.42 22.08
CA TYR A 746 -10.84 -6.70 21.34
C TYR A 746 -11.39 -7.49 20.16
N THR A 747 -10.56 -8.27 19.49
CA THR A 747 -11.04 -9.21 18.47
C THR A 747 -12.02 -10.21 19.09
N ALA A 748 -11.67 -10.83 20.20
CA ALA A 748 -12.53 -11.82 20.86
C ALA A 748 -13.83 -11.23 21.38
N GLU A 749 -13.77 -10.10 22.11
CA GLU A 749 -14.93 -9.55 22.81
C GLU A 749 -15.84 -8.71 21.91
N ILE A 750 -15.29 -7.94 20.95
CA ILE A 750 -16.07 -6.98 20.16
C ILE A 750 -16.43 -7.53 18.79
N ARG A 751 -15.46 -8.13 18.08
CA ARG A 751 -15.69 -8.71 16.77
C ARG A 751 -16.41 -10.05 16.86
N GLU A 752 -15.81 -11.03 17.58
CA GLU A 752 -16.29 -12.41 17.58
C GLU A 752 -17.55 -12.59 18.45
N LYS A 753 -17.58 -12.02 19.66
CA LYS A 753 -18.67 -12.23 20.60
C LYS A 753 -19.88 -11.33 20.33
N GLU A 754 -19.64 -10.05 20.04
CA GLU A 754 -20.71 -9.06 19.82
C GLU A 754 -21.10 -8.91 18.34
N GLY A 755 -20.27 -9.39 17.40
CA GLY A 755 -20.47 -9.13 15.98
C GLY A 755 -20.70 -7.63 15.74
N GLY A 756 -19.96 -6.79 16.46
CA GLY A 756 -20.24 -5.36 16.58
C GLY A 756 -19.35 -4.47 15.73
N THR A 757 -18.27 -5.01 15.21
CA THR A 757 -17.32 -4.31 14.34
C THR A 757 -16.64 -5.30 13.43
N TYR A 758 -16.12 -4.81 12.29
CA TYR A 758 -15.20 -5.60 11.46
C TYR A 758 -13.83 -5.76 12.15
N GLY A 759 -13.36 -4.73 12.86
CA GLY A 759 -12.13 -4.79 13.63
C GLY A 759 -11.94 -3.59 14.55
N VAL A 760 -11.11 -3.78 15.57
CA VAL A 760 -10.65 -2.71 16.47
C VAL A 760 -9.16 -2.53 16.26
N SER A 761 -8.73 -1.32 15.94
CA SER A 761 -7.30 -0.99 15.81
C SER A 761 -6.78 -0.46 17.13
N CYS A 762 -5.79 -1.13 17.70
CA CYS A 762 -5.07 -0.69 18.89
C CYS A 762 -3.62 -0.39 18.51
N ASN A 763 -3.17 0.86 18.70
CA ASN A 763 -1.83 1.31 18.33
C ASN A 763 -1.19 2.12 19.44
N GLY A 764 -0.06 1.63 19.94
CA GLY A 764 0.79 2.35 20.87
C GLY A 764 1.97 3.04 20.18
N ASN A 765 2.32 4.20 20.67
CA ASN A 765 3.51 4.92 20.25
C ASN A 765 4.25 5.48 21.47
N LEU A 766 5.55 5.21 21.53
CA LEU A 766 6.43 5.81 22.52
C LEU A 766 7.46 6.68 21.82
N SER A 767 7.46 7.98 22.10
CA SER A 767 8.39 8.95 21.53
C SER A 767 9.42 9.39 22.56
N LYS A 768 10.66 9.66 22.10
CA LYS A 768 11.70 10.29 22.91
C LYS A 768 11.67 11.81 22.80
N TYR A 769 11.43 12.31 21.57
CA TYR A 769 11.50 13.73 21.25
C TYR A 769 10.19 14.26 20.68
N PRO A 770 9.81 15.54 20.96
CA PRO A 770 10.53 16.52 21.79
C PRO A 770 10.49 16.21 23.29
N LYS A 771 9.68 15.29 23.75
CA LYS A 771 9.59 14.79 25.14
C LYS A 771 9.25 13.29 25.14
N GLU A 772 9.62 12.63 26.22
CA GLU A 772 9.26 11.24 26.43
C GLU A 772 7.75 11.11 26.69
N GLU A 773 7.01 10.56 25.72
CA GLU A 773 5.56 10.46 25.75
C GLU A 773 5.08 9.12 25.20
N LEU A 774 4.20 8.47 25.96
CA LEU A 774 3.49 7.27 25.57
C LEU A 774 2.07 7.65 25.15
N VAL A 775 1.64 7.12 24.01
CA VAL A 775 0.28 7.25 23.50
C VAL A 775 -0.25 5.86 23.18
N LEU A 776 -1.47 5.57 23.63
CA LEU A 776 -2.22 4.38 23.26
C LEU A 776 -3.53 4.82 22.61
N GLN A 777 -3.73 4.48 21.34
CA GLN A 777 -4.91 4.83 20.57
C GLN A 777 -5.71 3.57 20.22
N ILE A 778 -7.02 3.64 20.40
CA ILE A 778 -7.98 2.58 20.09
C ILE A 778 -9.06 3.19 19.18
N VAL A 779 -9.24 2.61 17.99
CA VAL A 779 -10.19 3.11 16.98
C VAL A 779 -11.02 1.95 16.44
N PHE A 780 -12.32 2.16 16.30
CA PHE A 780 -13.22 1.21 15.65
C PHE A 780 -14.43 1.90 15.02
N GLN A 781 -15.06 1.22 14.09
CA GLN A 781 -16.30 1.62 13.44
C GLN A 781 -17.39 0.61 13.74
N THR A 782 -18.63 1.09 13.86
CA THR A 782 -19.78 0.25 14.21
C THR A 782 -21.11 0.87 13.79
N ASP A 783 -22.17 0.08 13.91
CA ASP A 783 -23.54 0.60 13.86
C ASP A 783 -23.75 1.67 14.93
N PRO A 784 -24.31 2.85 14.58
CA PRO A 784 -24.61 3.90 15.56
C PRO A 784 -25.39 3.40 16.78
N ALA A 785 -26.28 2.43 16.62
CA ALA A 785 -27.06 1.83 17.71
C ALA A 785 -26.22 1.03 18.70
N LYS A 786 -25.04 0.56 18.31
CA LYS A 786 -24.13 -0.25 19.15
C LYS A 786 -23.00 0.59 19.78
N LYS A 787 -22.80 1.85 19.38
CA LYS A 787 -21.63 2.66 19.74
C LYS A 787 -21.39 2.72 21.25
N ASP A 788 -22.43 2.97 22.04
CA ASP A 788 -22.30 3.13 23.50
C ASP A 788 -21.97 1.80 24.19
N LYS A 789 -22.63 0.70 23.78
CA LYS A 789 -22.35 -0.63 24.28
C LYS A 789 -20.91 -1.05 24.01
N LEU A 790 -20.46 -0.89 22.77
CA LEU A 790 -19.11 -1.32 22.39
C LEU A 790 -18.04 -0.41 22.99
N SER A 791 -18.29 0.89 23.10
CA SER A 791 -17.42 1.83 23.82
C SER A 791 -17.24 1.42 25.28
N ALA A 792 -18.32 1.00 25.96
CA ALA A 792 -18.25 0.51 27.33
C ALA A 792 -17.41 -0.78 27.43
N ILE A 793 -17.54 -1.72 26.47
CA ILE A 793 -16.73 -2.93 26.43
C ILE A 793 -15.24 -2.60 26.21
N VAL A 794 -14.91 -1.64 25.33
CA VAL A 794 -13.52 -1.21 25.12
C VAL A 794 -12.89 -0.73 26.42
N VAL A 795 -13.59 0.13 27.16
CA VAL A 795 -13.10 0.66 28.45
C VAL A 795 -13.02 -0.46 29.50
N GLU A 796 -14.04 -1.30 29.62
CA GLU A 796 -14.06 -2.43 30.57
C GLU A 796 -12.87 -3.37 30.35
N GLN A 797 -12.60 -3.75 29.10
CA GLN A 797 -11.48 -4.65 28.78
C GLN A 797 -10.12 -3.98 29.02
N LEU A 798 -9.99 -2.68 28.75
CA LEU A 798 -8.78 -1.92 29.05
C LEU A 798 -8.52 -1.87 30.58
N GLU A 799 -9.53 -1.56 31.38
CA GLU A 799 -9.46 -1.56 32.84
C GLU A 799 -9.14 -2.95 33.40
N LYS A 800 -9.76 -3.99 32.82
CA LYS A 800 -9.47 -5.39 33.18
C LYS A 800 -8.02 -5.75 32.87
N MET A 801 -7.49 -5.38 31.70
CA MET A 801 -6.09 -5.57 31.34
C MET A 801 -5.15 -4.84 32.32
N ALA A 802 -5.48 -3.62 32.74
CA ALA A 802 -4.70 -2.87 33.74
C ALA A 802 -4.77 -3.47 35.14
N LYS A 803 -5.84 -4.23 35.46
CA LYS A 803 -6.04 -4.86 36.78
C LYS A 803 -5.49 -6.29 36.84
N GLU A 804 -5.64 -7.07 35.80
CA GLU A 804 -5.36 -8.52 35.78
C GLU A 804 -4.15 -8.88 34.90
N GLY A 805 -3.81 -8.03 33.93
CA GLY A 805 -2.78 -8.30 32.91
C GLY A 805 -3.26 -9.26 31.81
N PRO A 806 -2.40 -9.51 30.82
CA PRO A 806 -2.68 -10.48 29.77
C PRO A 806 -2.64 -11.91 30.29
N SER A 807 -3.42 -12.80 29.70
CA SER A 807 -3.41 -14.23 30.05
C SER A 807 -2.07 -14.89 29.72
N ALA A 808 -1.79 -16.04 30.35
CA ALA A 808 -0.59 -16.83 30.02
C ALA A 808 -0.56 -17.27 28.55
N GLU A 809 -1.70 -17.59 27.99
CA GLU A 809 -1.87 -17.92 26.57
C GLU A 809 -1.52 -16.73 25.67
N HIS A 810 -2.05 -15.53 25.94
CA HIS A 810 -1.72 -14.32 25.19
C HIS A 810 -0.21 -14.04 25.27
N MET A 811 0.40 -14.15 26.46
CA MET A 811 1.83 -13.94 26.64
C MET A 811 2.68 -14.89 25.80
N GLN A 812 2.28 -16.16 25.70
CA GLN A 812 2.98 -17.15 24.88
C GLN A 812 2.88 -16.80 23.41
N LYS A 813 1.69 -16.57 22.90
CA LYS A 813 1.45 -16.19 21.47
C LYS A 813 2.26 -14.95 21.07
N ILE A 814 2.27 -13.92 21.92
CA ILE A 814 3.01 -12.68 21.67
C ILE A 814 4.52 -12.95 21.61
N LYS A 815 5.07 -13.71 22.55
CA LYS A 815 6.50 -14.06 22.56
C LYS A 815 6.89 -14.80 21.29
N GLU A 816 6.15 -15.82 20.90
CA GLU A 816 6.42 -16.60 19.67
C GLU A 816 6.43 -15.69 18.43
N TYR A 817 5.41 -14.83 18.29
CA TYR A 817 5.33 -13.89 17.18
C TYR A 817 6.49 -12.88 17.16
N MET A 818 6.80 -12.25 18.30
CA MET A 818 7.85 -11.25 18.38
C MET A 818 9.25 -11.83 18.11
N LEU A 819 9.53 -13.02 18.62
CA LEU A 819 10.82 -13.69 18.38
C LEU A 819 10.98 -14.10 16.92
N LYS A 820 9.93 -14.63 16.32
CA LYS A 820 9.91 -14.93 14.88
C LYS A 820 10.13 -13.68 14.04
N LYS A 821 9.34 -12.63 14.29
CA LYS A 821 9.47 -11.34 13.58
C LYS A 821 10.88 -10.74 13.70
N TYR A 822 11.49 -10.86 14.86
CA TYR A 822 12.86 -10.38 15.08
C TYR A 822 13.89 -11.13 14.21
N LYS A 823 13.81 -12.47 14.16
CA LYS A 823 14.69 -13.30 13.32
C LYS A 823 14.55 -12.95 11.83
N ASP A 824 13.32 -12.73 11.36
CA ASP A 824 13.05 -12.37 9.98
C ASP A 824 13.59 -10.96 9.66
N ALA A 825 13.38 -10.00 10.56
CA ALA A 825 13.82 -8.62 10.39
C ALA A 825 15.35 -8.48 10.25
N GLN A 826 16.12 -9.32 10.95
CA GLN A 826 17.58 -9.29 10.88
C GLN A 826 18.15 -9.60 9.49
N LYS A 827 17.35 -10.16 8.57
CA LYS A 827 17.72 -10.45 7.18
C LYS A 827 17.31 -9.33 6.20
N GLU A 828 16.96 -8.14 6.72
CA GLU A 828 16.50 -7.02 5.93
C GLU A 828 17.43 -5.81 6.06
N ASN A 829 17.84 -5.22 4.93
CA ASN A 829 18.67 -4.01 4.92
C ASN A 829 18.00 -2.85 5.64
N GLY A 830 16.68 -2.68 5.45
CA GLY A 830 15.91 -1.63 6.11
C GLY A 830 15.88 -1.73 7.63
N TYR A 831 15.89 -2.94 8.17
CA TYR A 831 15.99 -3.15 9.62
C TYR A 831 17.29 -2.58 10.20
N TRP A 832 18.41 -2.87 9.58
CA TRP A 832 19.72 -2.38 10.03
C TRP A 832 19.88 -0.89 9.81
N LEU A 833 19.38 -0.36 8.69
CA LEU A 833 19.39 1.08 8.42
C LEU A 833 18.63 1.85 9.52
N ASN A 834 17.44 1.37 9.87
CA ASN A 834 16.63 1.98 10.92
C ASN A 834 17.27 1.85 12.32
N ASN A 835 17.88 0.71 12.63
CA ASN A 835 18.57 0.53 13.92
C ASN A 835 19.81 1.41 14.05
N LEU A 836 20.58 1.60 12.98
CA LEU A 836 21.71 2.55 12.96
C LEU A 836 21.23 3.98 13.23
N ASP A 837 20.20 4.42 12.52
CA ASP A 837 19.61 5.74 12.71
C ASP A 837 19.07 5.94 14.14
N GLU A 838 18.28 4.99 14.62
CA GLU A 838 17.72 5.01 15.96
C GLU A 838 18.81 5.05 17.05
N TYR A 839 19.83 4.25 16.88
CA TYR A 839 20.93 4.22 17.85
C TYR A 839 21.66 5.56 17.97
N PHE A 840 21.99 6.21 16.85
CA PHE A 840 22.67 7.50 16.87
C PHE A 840 21.74 8.66 17.21
N TYR A 841 20.45 8.56 16.91
CA TYR A 841 19.46 9.56 17.27
C TYR A 841 19.05 9.49 18.76
N THR A 842 18.83 8.30 19.29
CA THR A 842 18.33 8.10 20.65
C THR A 842 19.37 7.55 21.63
N GLY A 843 20.45 6.94 21.15
CA GLY A 843 21.44 6.22 21.98
C GLY A 843 20.97 4.85 22.45
N ILE A 844 19.92 4.29 21.84
CA ILE A 844 19.34 3.00 22.23
C ILE A 844 19.68 1.93 21.20
N ASP A 845 20.33 0.85 21.66
CA ASP A 845 20.55 -0.35 20.89
C ASP A 845 19.32 -1.28 21.00
N ASN A 846 18.51 -1.30 19.94
CA ASN A 846 17.29 -2.09 19.87
C ASN A 846 17.53 -3.60 19.63
N THR A 847 18.78 -4.01 19.43
CA THR A 847 19.11 -5.41 19.13
C THR A 847 19.74 -6.13 20.31
N LYS A 848 20.34 -5.38 21.23
CA LYS A 848 21.11 -5.93 22.34
C LYS A 848 20.22 -6.75 23.28
N ASP A 849 20.53 -8.03 23.37
CA ASP A 849 19.83 -9.00 24.23
C ASP A 849 18.30 -9.06 23.99
N TYR A 850 17.83 -8.68 22.79
CA TYR A 850 16.40 -8.55 22.50
C TYR A 850 15.63 -9.85 22.76
N GLU A 851 16.13 -11.01 22.35
CA GLU A 851 15.47 -12.31 22.60
C GLU A 851 15.36 -12.61 24.10
N LYS A 852 16.40 -12.31 24.88
CA LYS A 852 16.37 -12.46 26.34
C LYS A 852 15.34 -11.51 26.96
N LEU A 853 15.31 -10.28 26.46
CA LEU A 853 14.34 -9.28 26.93
C LEU A 853 12.92 -9.74 26.67
N VAL A 854 12.57 -10.14 25.44
CA VAL A 854 11.23 -10.64 25.10
C VAL A 854 10.83 -11.81 25.99
N ASN A 855 11.72 -12.79 26.17
CA ASN A 855 11.46 -13.93 27.05
C ASN A 855 11.29 -13.56 28.52
N SER A 856 11.94 -12.48 28.99
CA SER A 856 11.87 -12.02 30.38
C SER A 856 10.60 -11.25 30.72
N ILE A 857 9.88 -10.72 29.73
CA ILE A 857 8.66 -9.94 29.96
C ILE A 857 7.58 -10.81 30.61
N THR A 858 7.00 -10.30 31.69
CA THR A 858 5.94 -10.96 32.47
C THR A 858 4.59 -10.27 32.28
N ALA A 859 3.51 -11.00 32.46
CA ALA A 859 2.14 -10.45 32.44
C ALA A 859 1.97 -9.32 33.45
N LYS A 860 2.61 -9.43 34.63
CA LYS A 860 2.59 -8.40 35.66
C LYS A 860 3.23 -7.09 35.20
N GLU A 861 4.31 -7.14 34.45
CA GLU A 861 4.95 -5.94 33.91
C GLU A 861 4.09 -5.25 32.86
N VAL A 862 3.42 -5.99 31.99
CA VAL A 862 2.46 -5.44 31.00
C VAL A 862 1.26 -4.80 31.71
N GLN A 863 0.74 -5.47 32.74
CA GLN A 863 -0.31 -4.94 33.61
C GLN A 863 0.09 -3.62 34.24
N ASP A 864 1.26 -3.57 34.91
CA ASP A 864 1.75 -2.39 35.59
C ASP A 864 2.07 -1.23 34.63
N PHE A 865 2.54 -1.56 33.42
CA PHE A 865 2.80 -0.59 32.36
C PHE A 865 1.51 0.14 31.94
N LEU A 866 0.44 -0.59 31.67
CA LEU A 866 -0.86 -0.01 31.36
C LEU A 866 -1.45 0.75 32.56
N ALA A 867 -1.41 0.15 33.76
CA ALA A 867 -1.92 0.79 34.97
C ALA A 867 -1.23 2.14 35.25
N LYS A 868 0.07 2.27 34.97
CA LYS A 868 0.80 3.55 35.10
C LYS A 868 0.34 4.58 34.08
N LEU A 869 0.03 4.17 32.85
CA LEU A 869 -0.53 5.07 31.82
C LEU A 869 -1.89 5.60 32.27
N LEU A 870 -2.83 4.70 32.63
CA LEU A 870 -4.19 5.10 33.02
C LEU A 870 -4.24 5.99 34.27
N LYS A 871 -3.34 5.77 35.24
CA LYS A 871 -3.23 6.63 36.43
C LYS A 871 -2.86 8.09 36.16
N GLN A 872 -2.39 8.41 34.95
CA GLN A 872 -2.09 9.79 34.58
C GLN A 872 -3.34 10.60 34.18
N ASN A 873 -4.49 9.92 34.06
CA ASN A 873 -5.80 10.52 33.81
C ASN A 873 -5.84 11.46 32.59
N ASN A 874 -5.16 11.07 31.51
CA ASN A 874 -5.22 11.76 30.23
C ASN A 874 -5.95 10.86 29.23
N GLU A 875 -7.22 11.12 29.03
CA GLU A 875 -8.09 10.40 28.11
C GLU A 875 -8.77 11.36 27.14
N ILE A 876 -8.68 11.06 25.86
CA ILE A 876 -9.40 11.77 24.81
C ILE A 876 -10.32 10.78 24.12
N GLN A 877 -11.60 11.09 24.09
CA GLN A 877 -12.59 10.33 23.33
C GLN A 877 -13.19 11.24 22.24
N VAL A 878 -13.15 10.77 20.98
CA VAL A 878 -13.82 11.42 19.87
C VAL A 878 -14.77 10.43 19.22
N VAL A 879 -16.03 10.85 19.07
CA VAL A 879 -17.09 10.04 18.48
C VAL A 879 -17.75 10.83 17.36
N MET A 880 -17.72 10.31 16.15
CA MET A 880 -18.54 10.78 15.04
C MET A 880 -19.70 9.80 14.86
N THR A 881 -20.91 10.30 14.83
CA THR A 881 -22.13 9.51 14.68
C THR A 881 -23.12 10.15 13.72
N MET A 882 -24.25 9.49 13.49
CA MET A 882 -25.32 10.05 12.69
C MET A 882 -26.09 11.15 13.46
N PRO A 883 -26.61 12.17 12.78
CA PRO A 883 -27.58 13.07 13.38
C PRO A 883 -28.78 12.28 13.90
N GLU A 884 -29.31 12.66 15.08
CA GLU A 884 -30.62 12.17 15.51
C GLU A 884 -31.65 12.61 14.48
N GLU A 885 -32.33 11.65 13.86
CA GLU A 885 -33.49 11.97 13.05
C GLU A 885 -34.54 12.57 14.00
N ASN A 886 -35.01 13.77 13.73
CA ASN A 886 -36.13 14.34 14.48
C ASN A 886 -37.29 13.36 14.45
N LYS A 887 -37.61 12.79 15.60
CA LYS A 887 -38.75 11.88 15.83
C LYS A 887 -40.07 12.55 15.39
#